data_74094ffb76bbc20f936b237eaf309515
#
_entry.id   74094ffb76bbc20f936b237eaf309515
#
_cell.length_a   1.000
_cell.length_b   1.000
_cell.length_c   1.000
_cell.angle_alpha   90.00
_cell.angle_beta   90.00
_cell.angle_gamma   90.00
#
_symmetry.space_group_name_H-M   'P 1'
#
loop_
_entity.id
_entity.type
_entity.pdbx_description
1 polymer ?
#
loop_
_entity_poly.entity_id
_entity_poly.type
_entity_poly.pdbx_seq_one_letter_code
_entity_poly.pdbx_strand_id
1 'polypeptide(L)'
;YEISLGLVGSEMCIRDRGYTNCFKNIVSGKERIKMKNRQRLGKTTVAIVVSTLAFSNCAWGLPQGGTVVTGNGSYTSSGNQMDITGTGNVSVKWDSFNVAAGETVNFKNMNAILNYVTGRQGSEIFGALNGQGVHVFLINPNGILFGKTAQVNVGSLTASTKSLSDVDTALQNFKNSAGISDFGIAGTAELVNMGKLEADTLRFEGSRIVLDTDNIKLGGDDFDGSNAVINGDFANGNVVLGYTAHDANGYAGKDKNFDINGGAQSVKGYMWVTNAEQLQDINTNLSGNYALKNDIDASSINSFIPISADSTFKGTFDGLENEIKNVTVNGGNGSYKGLFGQTASGSVIRNLTLSNCNISGYQAVGAVVGQNNGLIENVAVSGIVSGTSKYTGGIVGINAGIIKNAEVDITVNNTSGGYSGGITGYNYKGLGEIDGIVGKIKVINSTGGYTGGIVGYNAGSVKNVDAEIDLTGGGVGIGGIAGQNTSTGTIDGILLKGKIDAVNNSAVGGIAGANTGIINSVHNYASVSGNSTVGGIVGQNNGNISDGINDGSIKGNELVGGICGQNKVNGYVYNIENRGFVGGAREVGGAIGENNGTVSKALNKGSVFVTDGVSVGSSYYIGGVLGYNDAEGSNYVSELKNEGTVKGYSYVGGVIGCNASGQIIVDAINNGNISGLDSVGGILGYYYCDDDMLLENTNNSGTITGRTAVGGIVGMGGGVSMSGPPSAGIGCVSVSRAENSGAVSGSGNSVGGIIGVGTSSKSIDNVLNTGTVQGRDQVGGIIGNSVEGIVENAPVSYTHLRAHE
;
A
#
# COMPACT_ATOMS: atom_id res chain seq x y z
N TYR A 1 11.96 32.22 13.94
CA TYR A 1 13.37 32.48 13.69
C TYR A 1 13.75 31.79 12.40
N GLU A 2 13.85 32.57 11.35
CA GLU A 2 14.48 32.20 10.09
C GLU A 2 15.99 32.11 10.28
N ILE A 3 16.61 31.06 9.82
CA ILE A 3 18.06 31.04 9.53
C ILE A 3 18.22 30.64 8.06
N SER A 4 18.57 31.67 7.29
CA SER A 4 19.10 31.56 5.95
C SER A 4 20.51 30.94 6.03
N LEU A 5 20.80 29.87 5.30
CA LEU A 5 22.15 29.42 5.06
C LEU A 5 22.39 29.34 3.56
N GLY A 6 23.28 30.27 3.15
CA GLY A 6 23.77 30.40 1.81
C GLY A 6 24.69 29.23 1.41
N LEU A 7 24.71 28.99 0.12
CA LEU A 7 25.64 28.12 -0.58
C LEU A 7 27.09 28.58 -0.41
N VAL A 8 27.96 27.72 0.09
CA VAL A 8 29.37 27.70 -0.34
C VAL A 8 29.81 26.25 -0.43
N GLY A 9 30.25 25.82 -1.60
CA GLY A 9 30.91 24.57 -1.81
C GLY A 9 32.31 24.59 -1.22
N SER A 10 32.68 23.54 -0.49
CA SER A 10 34.09 23.18 -0.32
C SER A 10 34.16 21.69 -0.10
N GLU A 11 34.90 21.06 -0.99
CA GLU A 11 35.39 19.69 -0.86
C GLU A 11 36.19 19.61 0.44
N MET A 12 35.83 18.68 1.32
CA MET A 12 36.70 18.27 2.40
C MET A 12 37.18 16.85 2.15
N CYS A 13 38.31 16.73 1.50
CA CYS A 13 39.10 15.53 1.46
C CYS A 13 39.67 15.23 2.83
N ILE A 14 39.18 14.23 3.50
CA ILE A 14 39.90 13.56 4.58
C ILE A 14 40.79 12.50 3.93
N ARG A 15 42.07 12.81 3.94
CA ARG A 15 43.11 11.91 3.46
C ARG A 15 43.50 11.02 4.61
N ASP A 16 43.09 9.77 4.55
CA ASP A 16 43.78 8.69 5.27
C ASP A 16 44.11 7.55 4.32
N ARG A 17 45.30 7.00 4.52
CA ARG A 17 46.06 6.27 3.51
C ARG A 17 45.48 4.90 3.23
N GLY A 18 45.26 4.60 1.98
CA GLY A 18 45.28 3.25 1.46
C GLY A 18 44.00 2.78 0.79
N TYR A 19 44.08 2.69 -0.53
CA TYR A 19 43.19 2.06 -1.50
C TYR A 19 42.18 2.95 -2.22
N THR A 20 42.63 3.41 -3.36
CA THR A 20 41.80 3.85 -4.50
C THR A 20 41.07 2.67 -5.11
N ASN A 21 39.77 2.78 -5.24
CA ASN A 21 39.07 2.32 -6.44
C ASN A 21 37.74 3.07 -6.63
N CYS A 22 37.64 3.60 -7.85
CA CYS A 22 36.54 4.40 -8.36
C CYS A 22 35.26 3.61 -8.53
N PHE A 23 34.13 4.19 -8.09
CA PHE A 23 32.88 4.00 -8.79
C PHE A 23 32.34 5.38 -9.24
N LYS A 24 32.51 5.65 -10.53
CA LYS A 24 31.67 6.58 -11.28
C LYS A 24 30.46 5.81 -11.76
N ASN A 25 29.27 6.22 -11.36
CA ASN A 25 28.17 6.34 -12.28
C ASN A 25 27.09 7.26 -11.75
N ILE A 26 26.82 8.23 -12.50
CA ILE A 26 25.89 9.30 -12.61
C ILE A 26 24.46 8.80 -12.52
N VAL A 27 23.65 9.40 -11.63
CA VAL A 27 22.24 9.67 -11.93
C VAL A 27 21.88 11.06 -11.40
N SER A 28 21.58 11.92 -12.33
CA SER A 28 20.97 13.24 -12.15
C SER A 28 19.46 13.07 -11.87
N GLY A 29 18.91 13.89 -10.97
CA GLY A 29 17.46 14.03 -10.84
C GLY A 29 17.04 14.48 -9.44
N LYS A 30 16.88 15.78 -9.29
CA LYS A 30 16.29 16.43 -8.12
C LYS A 30 14.84 16.05 -7.95
N GLU A 31 14.42 15.68 -6.71
CA GLU A 31 13.44 16.45 -5.95
C GLU A 31 13.35 15.91 -4.52
N ARG A 32 13.57 16.78 -3.55
CA ARG A 32 13.38 16.50 -2.13
C ARG A 32 11.94 16.85 -1.75
N ILE A 33 11.14 15.85 -1.48
CA ILE A 33 9.87 16.04 -0.77
C ILE A 33 10.11 15.77 0.72
N LYS A 34 9.86 16.79 1.54
CA LYS A 34 9.85 16.68 3.00
C LYS A 34 8.69 15.80 3.44
N MET A 35 8.98 14.58 3.89
CA MET A 35 8.03 13.80 4.67
C MET A 35 8.28 14.01 6.16
N LYS A 36 7.30 14.59 6.84
CA LYS A 36 7.19 14.58 8.31
C LYS A 36 6.72 13.19 8.76
N ASN A 37 7.49 12.62 9.68
CA ASN A 37 7.15 11.56 10.62
C ASN A 37 6.13 10.50 10.15
N ARG A 38 6.61 9.50 9.43
CA ARG A 38 6.13 8.13 9.56
C ARG A 38 7.30 7.30 10.10
N GLN A 39 7.05 6.58 11.16
CA GLN A 39 7.97 5.54 11.63
C GLN A 39 8.25 4.63 10.44
N ARG A 40 9.43 4.78 9.83
CA ARG A 40 9.99 3.73 9.00
C ARG A 40 10.16 2.54 9.95
N LEU A 41 9.43 1.47 9.72
CA LEU A 41 9.94 0.15 10.09
C LEU A 41 11.33 0.09 9.47
N GLY A 42 12.34 0.16 10.33
CA GLY A 42 13.70 0.06 9.89
C GLY A 42 13.88 -1.31 9.24
N LYS A 43 14.17 -1.31 7.95
CA LYS A 43 14.80 -2.45 7.30
C LYS A 43 16.20 -2.56 7.90
N THR A 44 16.31 -3.15 9.08
CA THR A 44 17.51 -3.87 9.49
C THR A 44 17.25 -5.32 9.10
N THR A 45 17.11 -5.56 7.80
CA THR A 45 17.19 -6.88 7.25
C THR A 45 18.66 -7.26 7.31
N VAL A 46 19.08 -7.91 8.39
CA VAL A 46 20.19 -8.84 8.28
C VAL A 46 19.60 -9.99 7.48
N ALA A 47 19.71 -9.92 6.15
CA ALA A 47 19.42 -11.07 5.32
C ALA A 47 20.34 -12.18 5.76
N ILE A 48 19.80 -13.18 6.45
CA ILE A 48 20.51 -14.43 6.63
C ILE A 48 20.45 -15.10 5.26
N VAL A 49 21.40 -14.73 4.44
CA VAL A 49 21.67 -15.45 3.21
C VAL A 49 22.22 -16.80 3.60
N VAL A 50 21.35 -17.76 3.84
CA VAL A 50 21.71 -19.18 3.85
C VAL A 50 22.00 -19.65 2.41
N SER A 51 21.90 -18.74 1.42
CA SER A 51 22.29 -18.98 0.03
C SER A 51 23.81 -19.10 -0.08
N THR A 52 24.24 -19.98 -0.94
CA THR A 52 25.60 -20.08 -1.46
C THR A 52 25.93 -18.84 -2.31
N LEU A 53 25.88 -17.63 -1.73
CA LEU A 53 26.52 -16.49 -2.34
C LEU A 53 28.03 -16.66 -2.21
N ALA A 54 28.69 -16.68 -3.34
CA ALA A 54 30.12 -16.48 -3.42
C ALA A 54 30.46 -15.12 -2.80
N PHE A 55 30.71 -15.10 -1.50
CA PHE A 55 31.21 -13.91 -0.83
C PHE A 55 32.55 -13.56 -1.45
N SER A 56 32.62 -12.42 -2.10
CA SER A 56 33.90 -11.76 -2.38
C SER A 56 34.68 -11.65 -1.06
N ASN A 57 35.89 -12.18 -1.04
CA ASN A 57 36.85 -12.19 0.05
C ASN A 57 36.96 -10.87 0.80
N CYS A 58 36.06 -10.56 1.72
CA CYS A 58 36.33 -9.74 2.86
C CYS A 58 36.81 -10.74 3.95
N ALA A 59 38.06 -10.72 4.26
CA ALA A 59 38.66 -11.51 5.31
C ALA A 59 38.12 -11.05 6.67
N TRP A 60 37.05 -11.68 7.13
CA TRP A 60 36.61 -11.60 8.51
C TRP A 60 37.59 -12.53 9.26
N GLY A 61 38.51 -11.98 10.01
CA GLY A 61 39.50 -12.73 10.76
C GLY A 61 39.00 -13.10 12.16
N LEU A 62 39.88 -13.69 12.92
CA LEU A 62 39.71 -13.98 14.34
C LEU A 62 39.17 -12.79 15.15
N PRO A 63 38.59 -12.97 16.35
CA PRO A 63 38.08 -11.91 17.21
C PRO A 63 39.05 -10.71 17.36
N GLN A 64 38.55 -9.50 17.31
CA GLN A 64 39.37 -8.28 17.31
C GLN A 64 39.02 -7.33 18.47
N GLY A 65 40.01 -6.51 18.90
CA GLY A 65 39.81 -5.46 19.88
C GLY A 65 39.51 -5.98 21.29
N GLY A 66 39.96 -7.16 21.64
CA GLY A 66 39.67 -7.78 22.92
C GLY A 66 40.29 -7.04 24.12
N THR A 67 39.47 -6.75 25.11
CA THR A 67 39.92 -6.21 26.42
C THR A 67 39.39 -7.09 27.52
N VAL A 68 40.31 -7.71 28.27
CA VAL A 68 39.96 -8.49 29.47
C VAL A 68 39.45 -7.54 30.54
N VAL A 69 38.19 -7.74 30.98
CA VAL A 69 37.55 -6.89 32.00
C VAL A 69 37.76 -7.47 33.40
N THR A 70 37.55 -8.76 33.57
CA THR A 70 37.81 -9.42 34.85
C THR A 70 38.38 -10.84 34.68
N GLY A 71 38.99 -11.36 35.70
CA GLY A 71 39.67 -12.66 35.75
C GLY A 71 41.10 -12.59 35.22
N ASN A 72 41.86 -13.67 35.44
CA ASN A 72 43.24 -13.81 34.92
C ASN A 72 43.17 -14.44 33.53
N GLY A 73 43.04 -13.59 32.51
CA GLY A 73 42.96 -14.05 31.12
C GLY A 73 43.95 -13.33 30.22
N SER A 74 44.34 -13.98 29.13
CA SER A 74 45.14 -13.42 28.05
C SER A 74 44.75 -14.10 26.74
N TYR A 75 44.98 -13.44 25.59
CA TYR A 75 44.81 -14.07 24.29
C TYR A 75 46.02 -13.80 23.39
N THR A 76 46.28 -14.75 22.53
CA THR A 76 47.36 -14.70 21.53
C THR A 76 46.86 -15.25 20.21
N SER A 77 47.21 -14.60 19.10
CA SER A 77 46.87 -15.06 17.76
C SER A 77 48.14 -15.49 17.00
N SER A 78 48.08 -16.61 16.33
CA SER A 78 49.16 -17.11 15.47
C SER A 78 48.55 -17.77 14.21
N GLY A 79 48.73 -17.17 13.06
CA GLY A 79 48.13 -17.66 11.83
C GLY A 79 46.59 -17.65 11.94
N ASN A 80 45.97 -18.80 11.67
CA ASN A 80 44.53 -19.03 11.72
C ASN A 80 44.01 -19.45 13.10
N GLN A 81 44.80 -19.31 14.15
CA GLN A 81 44.44 -19.75 15.49
C GLN A 81 44.55 -18.61 16.50
N MET A 82 43.56 -18.51 17.38
CA MET A 82 43.58 -17.67 18.58
C MET A 82 43.44 -18.58 19.81
N ASP A 83 44.38 -18.45 20.72
CA ASP A 83 44.33 -19.10 22.03
C ASP A 83 43.94 -18.08 23.09
N ILE A 84 42.85 -18.29 23.78
CA ILE A 84 42.38 -17.52 24.92
C ILE A 84 42.62 -18.39 26.17
N THR A 85 43.54 -17.97 27.02
CA THR A 85 43.96 -18.72 28.18
C THR A 85 43.62 -17.98 29.46
N GLY A 86 43.17 -18.68 30.48
CA GLY A 86 42.84 -18.04 31.75
C GLY A 86 42.75 -19.00 32.92
N THR A 87 42.41 -18.49 34.09
CA THR A 87 42.11 -19.30 35.26
C THR A 87 40.80 -18.86 35.90
N GLY A 88 39.96 -19.82 36.32
CA GLY A 88 38.62 -19.50 36.84
C GLY A 88 37.68 -18.95 35.79
N ASN A 89 36.99 -17.88 36.11
CA ASN A 89 36.05 -17.22 35.18
C ASN A 89 36.65 -15.94 34.62
N VAL A 90 36.57 -15.76 33.33
CA VAL A 90 37.18 -14.62 32.58
C VAL A 90 36.08 -13.89 31.81
N SER A 91 36.07 -12.54 31.81
CA SER A 91 35.24 -11.75 30.92
C SER A 91 36.06 -10.88 29.99
N VAL A 92 35.65 -10.82 28.72
CA VAL A 92 36.31 -10.06 27.65
C VAL A 92 35.30 -9.25 26.88
N LYS A 93 35.57 -7.95 26.67
CA LYS A 93 34.88 -7.11 25.71
C LYS A 93 35.62 -7.18 24.38
N TRP A 94 34.87 -7.38 23.28
CA TRP A 94 35.39 -7.45 21.92
C TRP A 94 34.79 -6.36 21.06
N ASP A 95 35.56 -5.80 20.13
CA ASP A 95 35.01 -4.95 19.06
C ASP A 95 34.25 -5.78 18.04
N SER A 96 34.76 -6.99 17.72
CA SER A 96 34.09 -7.98 16.90
C SER A 96 34.50 -9.40 17.34
N PHE A 97 33.56 -10.34 17.21
CA PHE A 97 33.83 -11.76 17.50
C PHE A 97 33.38 -12.59 16.29
N ASN A 98 34.29 -12.76 15.34
CA ASN A 98 34.10 -13.57 14.14
C ASN A 98 35.13 -14.69 14.09
N VAL A 99 34.82 -15.80 13.39
CA VAL A 99 35.76 -16.89 13.15
C VAL A 99 35.53 -17.41 11.73
N ALA A 100 36.42 -17.13 10.81
CA ALA A 100 36.27 -17.55 9.41
C ALA A 100 36.46 -19.08 9.27
N ALA A 101 36.00 -19.61 8.13
CA ALA A 101 36.21 -21.01 7.81
C ALA A 101 37.72 -21.37 7.80
N GLY A 102 38.10 -22.39 8.53
CA GLY A 102 39.51 -22.80 8.71
C GLY A 102 40.25 -22.05 9.83
N GLU A 103 39.59 -21.09 10.49
CA GLU A 103 40.13 -20.47 11.70
C GLU A 103 39.65 -21.19 12.97
N THR A 104 40.39 -21.02 14.06
CA THR A 104 40.10 -21.69 15.33
C THR A 104 40.31 -20.74 16.51
N VAL A 105 39.33 -20.70 17.42
CA VAL A 105 39.48 -20.09 18.74
C VAL A 105 39.46 -21.17 19.79
N ASN A 106 40.51 -21.25 20.61
CA ASN A 106 40.61 -22.22 21.70
C ASN A 106 40.49 -21.50 23.05
N PHE A 107 39.63 -22.00 23.91
CA PHE A 107 39.49 -21.57 25.31
C PHE A 107 40.20 -22.58 26.21
N LYS A 108 41.22 -22.14 26.96
CA LYS A 108 42.14 -23.02 27.69
C LYS A 108 42.24 -22.65 29.15
N ASN A 109 42.31 -23.68 30.03
CA ASN A 109 42.63 -23.56 31.46
C ASN A 109 41.71 -22.66 32.26
N MET A 110 40.42 -22.52 31.89
CA MET A 110 39.43 -21.73 32.58
C MET A 110 38.14 -22.52 32.83
N ASN A 111 37.30 -22.03 33.77
CA ASN A 111 36.02 -22.66 34.03
C ASN A 111 34.95 -22.08 33.10
N ALA A 112 34.96 -20.76 32.92
CA ALA A 112 34.00 -20.06 32.05
C ALA A 112 34.62 -18.82 31.43
N ILE A 113 34.11 -18.45 30.23
CA ILE A 113 34.45 -17.18 29.58
C ILE A 113 33.21 -16.49 29.10
N LEU A 114 33.10 -15.17 29.39
CA LEU A 114 32.09 -14.26 28.89
C LEU A 114 32.70 -13.39 27.78
N ASN A 115 32.31 -13.67 26.53
CA ASN A 115 32.65 -12.86 25.38
C ASN A 115 31.47 -11.90 25.09
N TYR A 116 31.65 -10.61 25.36
CA TYR A 116 30.65 -9.60 25.09
C TYR A 116 31.12 -8.72 23.93
N VAL A 117 30.31 -8.64 22.86
CA VAL A 117 30.62 -7.85 21.65
C VAL A 117 30.02 -6.46 21.76
N THR A 118 30.84 -5.43 21.58
CA THR A 118 30.47 -4.01 21.68
C THR A 118 30.32 -3.34 20.31
N GLY A 119 30.84 -3.95 19.25
CA GLY A 119 30.72 -3.47 17.87
C GLY A 119 29.28 -3.50 17.34
N ARG A 120 29.09 -2.97 16.14
CA ARG A 120 27.77 -2.82 15.52
C ARG A 120 27.38 -3.95 14.57
N GLN A 121 28.24 -4.95 14.41
CA GLN A 121 28.01 -6.10 13.51
C GLN A 121 27.71 -7.37 14.30
N GLY A 122 26.98 -8.29 13.68
CA GLY A 122 26.75 -9.61 14.21
C GLY A 122 28.04 -10.43 14.31
N SER A 123 28.01 -11.49 15.08
CA SER A 123 29.09 -12.48 15.15
C SER A 123 28.85 -13.59 14.14
N GLU A 124 29.79 -13.79 13.24
CA GLU A 124 29.75 -14.83 12.20
C GLU A 124 30.84 -15.88 12.49
N ILE A 125 30.37 -17.07 12.86
CA ILE A 125 31.23 -18.20 13.21
C ILE A 125 31.12 -19.26 12.12
N PHE A 126 32.14 -19.39 11.28
CA PHE A 126 32.29 -20.43 10.26
C PHE A 126 33.44 -21.41 10.57
N GLY A 127 34.30 -21.06 11.52
CA GLY A 127 35.43 -21.86 11.97
C GLY A 127 35.14 -22.61 13.26
N ALA A 128 36.20 -22.96 13.98
CA ALA A 128 36.11 -23.78 15.18
C ALA A 128 36.15 -22.95 16.48
N LEU A 129 35.29 -23.31 17.45
CA LEU A 129 35.34 -22.87 18.82
C LEU A 129 35.58 -24.09 19.72
N ASN A 130 36.77 -24.19 20.35
CA ASN A 130 37.15 -25.33 21.18
C ASN A 130 37.35 -24.91 22.64
N GLY A 131 36.74 -25.62 23.56
CA GLY A 131 36.85 -25.36 25.00
C GLY A 131 36.22 -26.49 25.81
N GLN A 132 36.76 -27.71 25.67
CA GLN A 132 36.22 -28.86 26.36
C GLN A 132 36.23 -28.60 27.88
N GLY A 133 35.08 -28.80 28.53
CA GLY A 133 34.86 -28.49 29.93
C GLY A 133 34.74 -26.99 30.28
N VAL A 134 34.82 -26.09 29.31
CA VAL A 134 34.66 -24.62 29.52
C VAL A 134 33.22 -24.20 29.20
N HIS A 135 32.60 -23.40 30.06
CA HIS A 135 31.34 -22.73 29.76
C HIS A 135 31.62 -21.46 28.95
N VAL A 136 31.24 -21.46 27.68
CA VAL A 136 31.45 -20.32 26.79
C VAL A 136 30.15 -19.51 26.67
N PHE A 137 30.24 -18.22 27.03
CA PHE A 137 29.19 -17.23 26.76
C PHE A 137 29.63 -16.40 25.57
N LEU A 138 28.72 -16.24 24.59
CA LEU A 138 28.85 -15.32 23.46
C LEU A 138 27.62 -14.43 23.42
N ILE A 139 27.80 -13.12 23.69
CA ILE A 139 26.71 -12.18 23.72
C ILE A 139 26.97 -11.10 22.69
N ASN A 140 26.12 -11.03 21.67
CA ASN A 140 26.16 -10.01 20.65
C ASN A 140 24.73 -9.53 20.31
N PRO A 141 24.33 -8.32 20.77
CA PRO A 141 22.99 -7.79 20.50
C PRO A 141 22.70 -7.54 19.02
N ASN A 142 23.69 -7.58 18.14
CA ASN A 142 23.53 -7.37 16.70
C ASN A 142 23.33 -8.66 15.88
N GLY A 143 23.36 -9.82 16.53
CA GLY A 143 23.14 -11.12 15.90
C GLY A 143 24.28 -12.12 16.11
N ILE A 144 23.95 -13.41 16.03
CA ILE A 144 24.94 -14.52 16.12
C ILE A 144 24.57 -15.58 15.08
N LEU A 145 25.53 -15.90 14.21
CA LEU A 145 25.41 -16.95 13.21
C LEU A 145 26.52 -17.99 13.42
N PHE A 146 26.13 -19.22 13.74
CA PHE A 146 27.00 -20.40 13.57
C PHE A 146 26.67 -20.99 12.19
N GLY A 147 27.53 -20.72 11.22
CA GLY A 147 27.36 -21.16 9.84
C GLY A 147 27.57 -22.64 9.60
N LYS A 148 27.27 -23.14 8.42
CA LYS A 148 27.29 -24.60 8.07
C LYS A 148 28.65 -25.26 8.30
N THR A 149 29.75 -24.53 8.28
CA THR A 149 31.10 -25.03 8.50
C THR A 149 31.61 -24.87 9.94
N ALA A 150 30.81 -24.21 10.80
CA ALA A 150 31.14 -24.02 12.20
C ALA A 150 31.28 -25.37 12.93
N GLN A 151 32.25 -25.42 13.83
CA GLN A 151 32.48 -26.56 14.72
C GLN A 151 32.67 -26.03 16.14
N VAL A 152 31.63 -26.15 16.94
CA VAL A 152 31.67 -25.74 18.35
C VAL A 152 31.77 -26.98 19.24
N ASN A 153 32.82 -27.04 20.00
CA ASN A 153 33.07 -28.17 20.98
C ASN A 153 33.49 -27.53 22.30
N VAL A 154 32.53 -27.39 23.21
CA VAL A 154 32.72 -26.70 24.50
C VAL A 154 32.01 -27.46 25.61
N GLY A 155 32.32 -27.19 26.88
CA GLY A 155 31.61 -27.79 28.01
C GLY A 155 30.14 -27.36 28.05
N SER A 156 29.91 -26.06 28.01
CA SER A 156 28.55 -25.51 27.88
C SER A 156 28.56 -24.27 26.98
N LEU A 157 27.45 -24.03 26.25
CA LEU A 157 27.32 -22.85 25.42
C LEU A 157 26.11 -22.00 25.86
N THR A 158 26.36 -20.72 26.15
CA THR A 158 25.32 -19.71 26.27
C THR A 158 25.51 -18.66 25.17
N ALA A 159 24.61 -18.58 24.22
CA ALA A 159 24.63 -17.54 23.19
C ALA A 159 23.39 -16.64 23.29
N SER A 160 23.58 -15.32 23.17
CA SER A 160 22.51 -14.34 23.37
C SER A 160 22.60 -13.19 22.39
N THR A 161 21.45 -12.88 21.74
CA THR A 161 21.22 -11.63 21.04
C THR A 161 20.45 -10.62 21.90
N LYS A 162 20.07 -10.98 23.13
CA LYS A 162 19.66 -10.03 24.15
C LYS A 162 20.90 -9.40 24.76
N SER A 163 20.90 -8.09 24.96
CA SER A 163 21.94 -7.44 25.77
C SER A 163 21.84 -7.87 27.22
N LEU A 164 22.88 -7.61 27.99
CA LEU A 164 22.78 -7.68 29.45
C LEU A 164 22.09 -6.41 29.96
N SER A 165 21.31 -6.52 31.04
CA SER A 165 20.62 -5.39 31.66
C SER A 165 21.59 -4.32 32.16
N ASP A 166 22.71 -4.76 32.80
CA ASP A 166 23.84 -3.94 33.15
C ASP A 166 25.15 -4.65 32.73
N VAL A 167 25.67 -4.22 31.57
CA VAL A 167 26.84 -4.83 30.94
C VAL A 167 28.08 -4.74 31.82
N ASP A 168 28.35 -3.55 32.36
CA ASP A 168 29.59 -3.33 33.14
C ASP A 168 29.59 -4.10 34.47
N THR A 169 28.47 -4.07 35.17
CA THR A 169 28.31 -4.85 36.40
C THR A 169 28.40 -6.38 36.13
N ALA A 170 27.77 -6.87 35.08
CA ALA A 170 27.79 -8.29 34.70
C ALA A 170 29.21 -8.74 34.36
N LEU A 171 29.95 -7.98 33.55
CA LEU A 171 31.33 -8.27 33.20
C LEU A 171 32.27 -8.24 34.44
N GLN A 172 32.11 -7.26 35.33
CA GLN A 172 32.93 -7.12 36.54
C GLN A 172 32.68 -8.26 37.55
N ASN A 173 31.43 -8.69 37.69
CA ASN A 173 31.03 -9.73 38.65
C ASN A 173 31.26 -11.15 38.13
N PHE A 174 31.49 -11.35 36.84
CA PHE A 174 31.62 -12.66 36.21
C PHE A 174 32.71 -13.56 36.83
N LYS A 175 33.81 -12.95 37.30
CA LYS A 175 34.90 -13.70 38.00
C LYS A 175 34.41 -14.43 39.25
N ASN A 176 33.35 -13.91 39.92
CA ASN A 176 32.87 -14.48 41.19
C ASN A 176 31.78 -15.53 40.97
N SER A 177 31.04 -15.44 39.82
CA SER A 177 29.99 -16.38 39.44
C SER A 177 29.90 -16.43 37.92
N ALA A 178 30.01 -17.65 37.37
CA ALA A 178 29.82 -17.88 35.94
C ALA A 178 28.34 -17.88 35.53
N GLY A 179 27.41 -17.49 36.39
CA GLY A 179 25.99 -17.42 36.10
C GLY A 179 25.58 -16.04 35.55
N ILE A 180 25.03 -16.00 34.35
CA ILE A 180 24.32 -14.86 33.81
C ILE A 180 22.83 -15.22 33.70
N SER A 181 22.01 -14.54 34.49
CA SER A 181 20.55 -14.74 34.50
C SER A 181 19.77 -13.49 34.05
N ASP A 182 20.41 -12.32 34.09
CA ASP A 182 19.79 -11.05 33.81
C ASP A 182 20.09 -10.58 32.39
N PHE A 183 19.34 -11.15 31.43
CA PHE A 183 19.33 -10.70 30.06
C PHE A 183 18.32 -9.60 29.89
N GLY A 184 18.74 -8.51 29.25
CA GLY A 184 17.87 -7.39 28.92
C GLY A 184 16.81 -7.71 27.86
N ILE A 185 16.23 -6.67 27.28
CA ILE A 185 15.21 -6.79 26.25
C ILE A 185 15.85 -7.32 24.97
N ALA A 186 15.17 -8.26 24.31
CA ALA A 186 15.56 -8.73 22.98
C ALA A 186 15.40 -7.61 21.95
N GLY A 187 16.43 -7.39 21.15
CA GLY A 187 16.34 -6.66 19.89
C GLY A 187 15.70 -7.49 18.78
N THR A 188 15.80 -7.04 17.55
CA THR A 188 15.34 -7.78 16.35
C THR A 188 16.38 -8.72 15.78
N ALA A 189 17.56 -8.77 16.37
CA ALA A 189 18.69 -9.57 15.89
C ALA A 189 18.45 -11.07 16.08
N GLU A 190 18.94 -11.87 15.14
CA GLU A 190 18.71 -13.31 15.07
C GLU A 190 19.86 -14.11 15.68
N LEU A 191 19.53 -15.27 16.24
CA LEU A 191 20.49 -16.31 16.64
C LEU A 191 20.23 -17.52 15.77
N VAL A 192 21.22 -17.91 14.97
CA VAL A 192 21.11 -19.01 14.02
C VAL A 192 22.24 -20.03 14.24
N ASN A 193 21.90 -21.31 14.31
CA ASN A 193 22.86 -22.40 14.26
C ASN A 193 22.56 -23.37 13.14
N MET A 194 23.47 -23.46 12.16
CA MET A 194 23.48 -24.45 11.07
C MET A 194 24.72 -25.33 11.11
N GLY A 195 25.64 -25.02 12.01
CA GLY A 195 26.91 -25.74 12.17
C GLY A 195 26.84 -26.83 13.22
N LYS A 196 27.92 -27.62 13.33
CA LYS A 196 28.04 -28.63 14.35
C LYS A 196 28.27 -27.99 15.72
N LEU A 197 27.48 -28.42 16.71
CA LEU A 197 27.58 -27.97 18.09
C LEU A 197 27.57 -29.18 19.02
N GLU A 198 28.63 -29.31 19.82
CA GLU A 198 28.77 -30.33 20.87
C GLU A 198 29.01 -29.61 22.20
N ALA A 199 28.14 -29.83 23.19
CA ALA A 199 28.22 -29.26 24.54
C ALA A 199 27.49 -30.16 25.55
N ASP A 200 27.72 -29.96 26.84
CA ASP A 200 26.93 -30.66 27.87
C ASP A 200 25.55 -30.03 28.00
N THR A 201 25.50 -28.67 27.98
CA THR A 201 24.26 -27.91 28.06
C THR A 201 24.27 -26.73 27.09
N LEU A 202 23.08 -26.34 26.66
CA LEU A 202 22.86 -25.25 25.73
C LEU A 202 21.89 -24.21 26.32
N ARG A 203 22.20 -22.90 26.16
CA ARG A 203 21.28 -21.81 26.44
C ARG A 203 21.30 -20.79 25.32
N PHE A 204 20.16 -20.59 24.71
CA PHE A 204 19.97 -19.57 23.66
C PHE A 204 18.92 -18.52 24.04
N GLU A 205 19.29 -17.26 23.89
CA GLU A 205 18.50 -16.10 24.27
C GLU A 205 18.36 -15.15 23.06
N GLY A 206 17.14 -14.89 22.58
CA GLY A 206 16.91 -13.99 21.46
C GLY A 206 15.42 -13.82 21.12
N SER A 207 15.09 -12.89 20.22
CA SER A 207 13.72 -12.79 19.70
C SER A 207 13.46 -13.83 18.62
N ARG A 208 14.39 -14.01 17.69
CA ARG A 208 14.33 -15.05 16.64
C ARG A 208 15.48 -16.03 16.79
N ILE A 209 15.17 -17.31 16.86
CA ILE A 209 16.14 -18.40 17.05
C ILE A 209 15.85 -19.49 16.01
N VAL A 210 16.87 -19.84 15.19
CA VAL A 210 16.77 -20.89 14.18
C VAL A 210 17.86 -21.90 14.42
N LEU A 211 17.51 -23.17 14.68
CA LEU A 211 18.43 -24.22 14.98
C LEU A 211 18.29 -25.40 14.03
N ASP A 212 19.40 -25.84 13.43
CA ASP A 212 19.49 -27.14 12.76
C ASP A 212 19.81 -28.20 13.83
N THR A 213 18.77 -28.84 14.35
CA THR A 213 18.89 -29.74 15.51
C THR A 213 19.65 -31.03 15.19
N ASP A 214 19.73 -31.43 13.92
CA ASP A 214 20.52 -32.58 13.48
C ASP A 214 22.04 -32.38 13.68
N ASN A 215 22.48 -31.15 13.79
CA ASN A 215 23.87 -30.77 13.99
C ASN A 215 24.21 -30.45 15.46
N ILE A 216 23.31 -30.72 16.41
CA ILE A 216 23.51 -30.43 17.83
C ILE A 216 23.56 -31.73 18.61
N LYS A 217 24.60 -31.87 19.45
CA LYS A 217 24.74 -32.93 20.45
C LYS A 217 24.91 -32.33 21.84
N LEU A 218 24.14 -32.82 22.81
CA LEU A 218 24.20 -32.39 24.20
C LEU A 218 24.47 -33.58 25.12
N GLY A 219 25.52 -33.48 25.90
CA GLY A 219 25.99 -34.58 26.74
C GLY A 219 26.44 -35.85 25.96
N GLY A 220 26.75 -35.69 24.65
CA GLY A 220 27.08 -36.76 23.72
C GLY A 220 25.90 -37.34 22.94
N ASP A 221 24.67 -37.02 23.32
CA ASP A 221 23.43 -37.49 22.68
C ASP A 221 22.89 -36.51 21.64
N ASP A 222 22.09 -36.99 20.71
CA ASP A 222 21.41 -36.19 19.74
C ASP A 222 20.38 -35.25 20.41
N PHE A 223 20.19 -34.05 19.86
CA PHE A 223 19.33 -33.03 20.42
C PHE A 223 17.87 -33.47 20.55
N ASP A 224 17.40 -33.55 21.79
CA ASP A 224 15.98 -33.82 22.15
C ASP A 224 15.33 -32.65 22.90
N GLY A 225 16.13 -31.62 23.27
CA GLY A 225 15.69 -30.43 24.01
C GLY A 225 15.92 -30.50 25.51
N SER A 226 16.13 -31.69 26.12
CA SER A 226 16.16 -31.89 27.58
C SER A 226 17.28 -31.10 28.28
N ASN A 227 18.44 -30.94 27.63
CA ASN A 227 19.58 -30.17 28.12
C ASN A 227 19.70 -28.78 27.48
N ALA A 228 18.57 -28.24 26.96
CA ALA A 228 18.53 -26.95 26.29
C ALA A 228 17.59 -25.98 27.00
N VAL A 229 18.05 -24.74 27.17
CA VAL A 229 17.24 -23.58 27.55
C VAL A 229 17.14 -22.67 26.33
N ILE A 230 15.93 -22.51 25.81
CA ILE A 230 15.68 -21.66 24.63
C ILE A 230 14.62 -20.61 25.02
N ASN A 231 15.03 -19.34 25.10
CA ASN A 231 14.20 -18.22 25.48
C ASN A 231 14.00 -17.26 24.28
N GLY A 232 13.14 -17.68 23.37
CA GLY A 232 12.76 -16.93 22.18
C GLY A 232 11.29 -16.54 22.16
N ASP A 233 10.88 -15.88 21.09
CA ASP A 233 9.47 -15.49 20.87
C ASP A 233 8.69 -16.65 20.22
N PHE A 234 8.27 -17.59 21.06
CA PHE A 234 7.45 -18.72 20.61
C PHE A 234 6.04 -18.32 20.21
N ALA A 235 5.49 -17.27 20.84
CA ALA A 235 4.13 -16.84 20.61
C ALA A 235 3.91 -16.36 19.15
N ASN A 236 4.92 -15.68 18.60
CA ASN A 236 4.91 -15.25 17.20
C ASN A 236 5.63 -16.26 16.28
N GLY A 237 5.98 -17.45 16.78
CA GLY A 237 6.60 -18.51 16.00
C GLY A 237 8.01 -18.19 15.50
N ASN A 238 8.72 -17.28 16.16
CA ASN A 238 10.08 -16.88 15.79
C ASN A 238 11.15 -17.87 16.25
N VAL A 239 10.77 -19.01 16.83
CA VAL A 239 11.69 -20.11 17.16
C VAL A 239 11.44 -21.27 16.22
N VAL A 240 12.46 -21.64 15.45
CA VAL A 240 12.45 -22.74 14.49
C VAL A 240 13.47 -23.79 14.93
N LEU A 241 12.98 -24.96 15.35
CA LEU A 241 13.79 -26.14 15.66
C LEU A 241 13.65 -27.08 14.47
N GLY A 242 14.59 -26.98 13.52
CA GLY A 242 14.53 -27.70 12.25
C GLY A 242 15.27 -29.07 12.33
N TYR A 243 14.68 -30.09 11.70
CA TYR A 243 15.25 -31.43 11.64
C TYR A 243 14.98 -32.12 10.31
N THR A 244 15.82 -33.05 9.91
CA THR A 244 15.63 -33.85 8.71
C THR A 244 14.60 -34.95 8.96
N ALA A 245 13.47 -34.87 8.30
CA ALA A 245 12.37 -35.83 8.48
C ALA A 245 11.99 -36.56 7.19
N HIS A 246 12.57 -36.15 6.05
CA HIS A 246 12.26 -36.75 4.75
C HIS A 246 12.99 -38.07 4.51
N ASP A 247 12.29 -39.10 4.08
CA ASP A 247 12.84 -40.39 3.59
C ASP A 247 12.14 -40.82 2.29
N ALA A 248 12.32 -42.06 1.88
CA ALA A 248 11.71 -42.61 0.66
C ALA A 248 10.16 -42.59 0.67
N ASN A 249 9.54 -42.42 1.83
CA ASN A 249 8.08 -42.34 2.01
C ASN A 249 7.59 -40.87 2.20
N GLY A 250 8.46 -39.87 2.03
CA GLY A 250 8.17 -38.46 2.25
C GLY A 250 8.14 -38.08 3.73
N TYR A 251 7.23 -37.20 4.13
CA TYR A 251 7.12 -36.68 5.51
C TYR A 251 6.04 -37.35 6.37
N ALA A 252 5.36 -38.39 5.88
CA ALA A 252 4.24 -39.02 6.58
C ALA A 252 4.63 -39.55 7.95
N GLY A 253 3.91 -39.18 9.00
CA GLY A 253 4.09 -39.66 10.35
C GLY A 253 5.39 -39.23 11.04
N LYS A 254 6.04 -38.12 10.59
CA LYS A 254 7.39 -37.76 11.08
C LYS A 254 7.40 -36.45 11.92
N ASP A 255 6.27 -36.06 12.44
CA ASP A 255 6.22 -34.93 13.39
C ASP A 255 7.08 -35.24 14.65
N LYS A 256 7.87 -34.26 15.07
CA LYS A 256 8.72 -34.34 16.28
C LYS A 256 8.44 -33.13 17.16
N ASN A 257 8.35 -33.37 18.47
CA ASN A 257 8.36 -32.35 19.48
C ASN A 257 9.68 -32.35 20.25
N PHE A 258 10.09 -31.17 20.71
CA PHE A 258 11.26 -30.97 21.54
C PHE A 258 10.82 -30.42 22.91
N ASP A 259 11.24 -31.08 23.98
CA ASP A 259 10.92 -30.70 25.35
C ASP A 259 12.05 -29.85 25.91
N ILE A 260 11.97 -28.55 25.74
CA ILE A 260 12.98 -27.57 26.15
C ILE A 260 12.68 -26.97 27.53
N ASN A 261 13.63 -26.21 28.06
CA ASN A 261 13.49 -25.51 29.34
C ASN A 261 13.22 -26.49 30.51
N GLY A 262 13.95 -27.62 30.52
CA GLY A 262 13.75 -28.66 31.52
C GLY A 262 12.40 -29.38 31.42
N GLY A 263 11.84 -29.50 30.23
CA GLY A 263 10.53 -30.09 30.00
C GLY A 263 9.33 -29.13 30.25
N ALA A 264 9.61 -27.86 30.62
CA ALA A 264 8.56 -26.90 30.89
C ALA A 264 7.81 -26.45 29.62
N GLN A 265 8.39 -26.68 28.43
CA GLN A 265 7.82 -26.28 27.15
C GLN A 265 8.05 -27.36 26.09
N SER A 266 6.95 -27.84 25.48
CA SER A 266 7.00 -28.76 24.34
C SER A 266 6.77 -27.97 23.05
N VAL A 267 7.75 -28.06 22.13
CA VAL A 267 7.74 -27.26 20.87
C VAL A 267 7.71 -28.20 19.69
N LYS A 268 6.72 -28.05 18.81
CA LYS A 268 6.66 -28.79 17.55
C LYS A 268 7.80 -28.35 16.63
N GLY A 269 8.64 -29.30 16.21
CA GLY A 269 9.74 -29.05 15.29
C GLY A 269 9.30 -28.75 13.87
N TYR A 270 10.27 -28.26 13.08
CA TYR A 270 10.09 -27.98 11.65
C TYR A 270 10.86 -29.00 10.81
N MET A 271 10.18 -29.61 9.87
CA MET A 271 10.81 -30.52 8.91
C MET A 271 11.52 -29.71 7.82
N TRP A 272 12.81 -29.96 7.63
CA TRP A 272 13.60 -29.29 6.60
C TRP A 272 13.11 -29.64 5.20
N VAL A 273 13.02 -28.65 4.32
CA VAL A 273 12.78 -28.76 2.88
C VAL A 273 14.02 -28.21 2.16
N THR A 274 14.66 -29.02 1.32
CA THR A 274 15.95 -28.69 0.69
C THR A 274 15.94 -28.72 -0.83
N ASN A 275 14.92 -29.32 -1.45
CA ASN A 275 14.79 -29.45 -2.90
C ASN A 275 13.32 -29.50 -3.33
N ALA A 276 13.09 -29.51 -4.65
CA ALA A 276 11.75 -29.46 -5.23
C ALA A 276 10.92 -30.73 -4.99
N GLU A 277 11.56 -31.92 -4.89
CA GLU A 277 10.87 -33.19 -4.60
C GLU A 277 10.35 -33.15 -3.16
N GLN A 278 11.17 -32.76 -2.20
CA GLN A 278 10.75 -32.60 -0.80
C GLN A 278 9.63 -31.55 -0.66
N LEU A 279 9.68 -30.48 -1.44
CA LEU A 279 8.61 -29.49 -1.47
C LEU A 279 7.29 -30.14 -1.96
N GLN A 280 7.34 -31.00 -2.97
CA GLN A 280 6.19 -31.73 -3.47
C GLN A 280 5.66 -32.76 -2.44
N ASP A 281 6.55 -33.42 -1.69
CA ASP A 281 6.25 -34.45 -0.69
C ASP A 281 5.61 -33.93 0.60
N ILE A 282 5.49 -32.58 0.78
CA ILE A 282 4.69 -31.99 1.86
C ILE A 282 3.24 -32.51 1.81
N ASN A 283 2.75 -32.92 0.63
CA ASN A 283 1.45 -33.57 0.47
C ASN A 283 1.26 -34.84 1.30
N THR A 284 2.34 -35.47 1.74
CA THR A 284 2.28 -36.70 2.60
C THR A 284 1.95 -36.36 4.07
N ASN A 285 2.18 -35.13 4.54
CA ASN A 285 1.80 -34.66 5.88
C ASN A 285 1.40 -33.20 5.90
N LEU A 286 0.16 -32.89 5.60
CA LEU A 286 -0.38 -31.52 5.53
C LEU A 286 -0.57 -30.83 6.90
N SER A 287 -0.28 -31.54 8.01
CA SER A 287 -0.37 -30.99 9.36
C SER A 287 1.00 -30.67 9.96
N GLY A 288 2.09 -30.98 9.23
CA GLY A 288 3.47 -30.73 9.65
C GLY A 288 3.86 -29.26 9.63
N ASN A 289 4.89 -28.89 10.40
CA ASN A 289 5.60 -27.65 10.24
C ASN A 289 6.82 -27.87 9.34
N TYR A 290 7.04 -26.94 8.41
CA TYR A 290 8.11 -27.00 7.41
C TYR A 290 8.92 -25.72 7.37
N ALA A 291 10.23 -25.84 7.13
CA ALA A 291 11.07 -24.68 6.91
C ALA A 291 12.04 -24.94 5.73
N LEU A 292 12.29 -23.92 4.92
CA LEU A 292 13.31 -24.00 3.87
C LEU A 292 14.71 -23.93 4.50
N LYS A 293 15.55 -24.93 4.19
CA LYS A 293 16.95 -24.94 4.62
C LYS A 293 17.88 -24.16 3.68
N ASN A 294 17.44 -23.92 2.47
CA ASN A 294 18.14 -23.21 1.38
C ASN A 294 17.16 -22.80 0.28
N ASP A 295 17.64 -22.02 -0.66
CA ASP A 295 16.90 -21.71 -1.88
C ASP A 295 16.60 -22.98 -2.67
N ILE A 296 15.44 -23.00 -3.34
CA ILE A 296 14.96 -24.13 -4.13
C ILE A 296 14.66 -23.67 -5.57
N ASP A 297 15.28 -24.32 -6.54
CA ASP A 297 14.91 -24.21 -7.93
C ASP A 297 13.94 -25.34 -8.32
N ALA A 298 12.68 -25.02 -8.58
CA ALA A 298 11.65 -25.99 -8.92
C ALA A 298 11.55 -26.28 -10.44
N SER A 299 12.47 -25.80 -11.25
CA SER A 299 12.48 -25.98 -12.72
C SER A 299 12.59 -27.44 -13.15
N SER A 300 13.08 -28.32 -12.28
CA SER A 300 13.10 -29.79 -12.50
C SER A 300 11.69 -30.40 -12.60
N ILE A 301 10.67 -29.73 -12.03
CA ILE A 301 9.28 -30.22 -12.02
C ILE A 301 8.48 -29.47 -13.09
N ASN A 302 8.26 -30.11 -14.26
CA ASN A 302 7.56 -29.50 -15.38
C ASN A 302 6.10 -29.04 -15.07
N SER A 303 5.43 -29.69 -14.12
CA SER A 303 4.13 -29.28 -13.62
C SER A 303 4.01 -29.63 -12.16
N PHE A 304 4.19 -28.64 -11.31
CA PHE A 304 4.09 -28.79 -9.87
C PHE A 304 2.65 -29.07 -9.47
N ILE A 305 2.45 -30.11 -8.65
CA ILE A 305 1.14 -30.41 -8.06
C ILE A 305 0.98 -29.51 -6.82
N PRO A 306 -0.02 -28.64 -6.73
CA PRO A 306 -0.20 -27.80 -5.55
C PRO A 306 -0.16 -28.62 -4.25
N ILE A 307 0.59 -28.14 -3.27
CA ILE A 307 0.54 -28.68 -1.92
C ILE A 307 -0.91 -28.55 -1.43
N SER A 308 -1.52 -29.61 -0.91
CA SER A 308 -2.95 -29.62 -0.52
C SER A 308 -3.94 -29.40 -1.67
N ALA A 309 -3.68 -29.92 -2.87
CA ALA A 309 -4.58 -29.79 -4.02
C ALA A 309 -6.00 -30.28 -3.72
N ASP A 310 -6.14 -31.43 -3.05
CA ASP A 310 -7.40 -32.11 -2.74
C ASP A 310 -7.78 -32.06 -1.25
N SER A 311 -7.03 -31.31 -0.44
CA SER A 311 -7.25 -31.20 1.00
C SER A 311 -6.86 -29.79 1.49
N THR A 312 -6.58 -29.61 2.78
CA THR A 312 -6.14 -28.31 3.34
C THR A 312 -4.82 -28.45 4.09
N PHE A 313 -3.89 -27.54 3.82
CA PHE A 313 -2.66 -27.39 4.61
C PHE A 313 -3.02 -26.77 5.97
N LYS A 314 -2.57 -27.39 7.06
CA LYS A 314 -2.91 -27.03 8.44
C LYS A 314 -1.73 -26.58 9.28
N GLY A 315 -0.51 -26.80 8.77
CA GLY A 315 0.74 -26.52 9.47
C GLY A 315 1.27 -25.11 9.26
N THR A 316 2.55 -24.97 9.53
CA THR A 316 3.33 -23.76 9.25
C THR A 316 4.35 -24.06 8.15
N PHE A 317 4.44 -23.17 7.17
CA PHE A 317 5.50 -23.15 6.17
C PHE A 317 6.30 -21.86 6.32
N ASP A 318 7.56 -21.96 6.76
CA ASP A 318 8.47 -20.83 6.95
C ASP A 318 9.57 -20.87 5.87
N GLY A 319 9.57 -19.87 5.00
CA GLY A 319 10.63 -19.74 4.00
C GLY A 319 11.99 -19.39 4.58
N LEU A 320 12.06 -18.90 5.82
CA LEU A 320 13.28 -18.38 6.44
C LEU A 320 14.03 -17.39 5.54
N GLU A 321 13.29 -16.59 4.77
CA GLU A 321 13.76 -15.64 3.76
C GLU A 321 14.48 -16.27 2.55
N ASN A 322 14.46 -17.62 2.44
CA ASN A 322 14.92 -18.31 1.24
C ASN A 322 13.91 -18.20 0.09
N GLU A 323 14.41 -18.44 -1.10
CA GLU A 323 13.69 -18.33 -2.37
C GLU A 323 13.23 -19.69 -2.90
N ILE A 324 11.98 -19.77 -3.37
CA ILE A 324 11.54 -20.83 -4.29
C ILE A 324 11.35 -20.17 -5.65
N LYS A 325 12.06 -20.65 -6.67
CA LYS A 325 11.99 -20.09 -8.01
C LYS A 325 11.51 -21.09 -9.05
N ASN A 326 10.98 -20.56 -10.16
CA ASN A 326 10.58 -21.33 -11.35
C ASN A 326 9.45 -22.35 -11.10
N VAL A 327 8.58 -22.11 -10.13
CA VAL A 327 7.41 -22.97 -9.92
C VAL A 327 6.44 -22.84 -11.10
N THR A 328 6.17 -23.94 -11.77
CA THR A 328 5.19 -23.99 -12.87
C THR A 328 4.03 -24.91 -12.50
N VAL A 329 2.80 -24.36 -12.46
CA VAL A 329 1.57 -25.14 -12.24
C VAL A 329 0.71 -25.05 -13.48
N ASN A 330 0.53 -26.18 -14.17
CA ASN A 330 -0.34 -26.31 -15.33
C ASN A 330 -1.69 -26.88 -14.91
N GLY A 331 -2.58 -26.03 -14.44
CA GLY A 331 -3.78 -26.46 -13.71
C GLY A 331 -4.95 -26.99 -14.54
N GLY A 332 -4.95 -26.81 -15.88
CA GLY A 332 -6.07 -27.22 -16.73
C GLY A 332 -7.41 -26.72 -16.19
N ASN A 333 -8.42 -27.60 -16.12
CA ASN A 333 -9.76 -27.30 -15.58
C ASN A 333 -9.87 -27.46 -14.04
N GLY A 334 -8.76 -27.68 -13.34
CA GLY A 334 -8.76 -27.87 -11.89
C GLY A 334 -8.87 -26.56 -11.10
N SER A 335 -9.54 -26.62 -9.95
CA SER A 335 -9.65 -25.51 -8.98
C SER A 335 -8.46 -25.48 -8.03
N TYR A 336 -8.32 -24.37 -7.28
CA TYR A 336 -7.34 -24.17 -6.20
C TYR A 336 -5.89 -24.39 -6.65
N LYS A 337 -5.39 -23.50 -7.49
CA LYS A 337 -4.04 -23.56 -8.05
C LYS A 337 -3.12 -22.50 -7.43
N GLY A 338 -1.90 -22.93 -7.10
CA GLY A 338 -0.85 -22.15 -6.49
C GLY A 338 0.29 -23.06 -6.04
N LEU A 339 1.26 -22.53 -5.31
CA LEU A 339 2.21 -23.35 -4.56
C LEU A 339 1.44 -24.27 -3.58
N PHE A 340 0.44 -23.68 -2.90
CA PHE A 340 -0.57 -24.39 -2.11
C PHE A 340 -1.93 -24.32 -2.79
N GLY A 341 -2.71 -25.41 -2.75
CA GLY A 341 -4.09 -25.41 -3.20
C GLY A 341 -5.01 -24.71 -2.22
N GLN A 342 -5.08 -25.21 -0.99
CA GLN A 342 -5.94 -24.68 0.07
C GLN A 342 -5.23 -24.67 1.42
N THR A 343 -5.51 -23.63 2.23
CA THR A 343 -5.04 -23.55 3.62
C THR A 343 -6.21 -23.56 4.59
N ALA A 344 -6.01 -24.11 5.77
CA ALA A 344 -6.98 -24.12 6.87
C ALA A 344 -6.84 -22.86 7.74
N SER A 345 -7.85 -22.58 8.56
CA SER A 345 -7.72 -21.61 9.66
C SER A 345 -6.60 -22.02 10.61
N GLY A 346 -5.76 -21.06 11.01
CA GLY A 346 -4.60 -21.29 11.88
C GLY A 346 -3.33 -21.77 11.15
N SER A 347 -3.39 -22.09 9.85
CA SER A 347 -2.15 -22.34 9.07
C SER A 347 -1.39 -21.04 8.82
N VAL A 348 -0.07 -21.15 8.66
CA VAL A 348 0.81 -20.01 8.43
C VAL A 348 1.75 -20.28 7.26
N ILE A 349 1.84 -19.35 6.32
CA ILE A 349 2.87 -19.31 5.27
C ILE A 349 3.59 -17.97 5.42
N ARG A 350 4.90 -17.99 5.61
CA ARG A 350 5.61 -16.75 5.89
C ARG A 350 7.09 -16.76 5.46
N ASN A 351 7.66 -15.54 5.44
CA ASN A 351 9.08 -15.28 5.20
C ASN A 351 9.57 -15.98 3.91
N LEU A 352 8.78 -15.93 2.83
CA LEU A 352 8.99 -16.68 1.60
C LEU A 352 9.15 -15.73 0.41
N THR A 353 10.20 -15.95 -0.39
CA THR A 353 10.29 -15.40 -1.73
C THR A 353 9.88 -16.45 -2.76
N LEU A 354 8.85 -16.15 -3.57
CA LEU A 354 8.42 -16.97 -4.69
C LEU A 354 8.65 -16.20 -6.00
N SER A 355 9.69 -16.58 -6.74
CA SER A 355 10.08 -15.82 -7.92
C SER A 355 9.91 -16.58 -9.23
N ASN A 356 9.71 -15.81 -10.30
CA ASN A 356 9.55 -16.35 -11.65
C ASN A 356 8.53 -17.50 -11.72
N CYS A 357 7.43 -17.39 -10.98
CA CYS A 357 6.38 -18.40 -10.99
C CYS A 357 5.50 -18.28 -12.24
N ASN A 358 4.99 -19.41 -12.74
CA ASN A 358 4.04 -19.49 -13.84
C ASN A 358 2.86 -20.41 -13.44
N ILE A 359 1.81 -19.80 -12.94
CA ILE A 359 0.67 -20.52 -12.38
C ILE A 359 -0.54 -20.36 -13.29
N SER A 360 -1.10 -21.46 -13.74
CA SER A 360 -2.34 -21.45 -14.55
C SER A 360 -3.41 -22.38 -13.98
N GLY A 361 -4.69 -21.98 -14.18
CA GLY A 361 -5.79 -22.79 -13.69
C GLY A 361 -7.16 -22.26 -14.08
N TYR A 362 -8.21 -23.01 -13.68
CA TYR A 362 -9.59 -22.69 -14.02
C TYR A 362 -10.24 -21.77 -12.99
N GLN A 363 -10.22 -22.13 -11.71
CA GLN A 363 -10.93 -21.41 -10.65
C GLN A 363 -10.10 -21.32 -9.37
N ALA A 364 -10.10 -20.18 -8.70
CA ALA A 364 -9.31 -19.89 -7.51
C ALA A 364 -7.80 -20.12 -7.75
N VAL A 365 -7.21 -19.23 -8.53
CA VAL A 365 -5.82 -19.30 -8.95
C VAL A 365 -5.05 -18.17 -8.29
N GLY A 366 -3.94 -18.49 -7.59
CA GLY A 366 -3.02 -17.54 -7.00
C GLY A 366 -1.60 -18.11 -6.98
N ALA A 367 -0.56 -17.30 -6.97
CA ALA A 367 0.82 -17.81 -6.97
C ALA A 367 1.13 -18.61 -5.71
N VAL A 368 0.73 -18.09 -4.55
CA VAL A 368 1.02 -18.75 -3.27
C VAL A 368 -0.09 -19.74 -2.90
N VAL A 369 -1.35 -19.30 -2.91
CA VAL A 369 -2.47 -20.15 -2.48
C VAL A 369 -3.68 -20.01 -3.41
N GLY A 370 -4.32 -21.10 -3.78
CA GLY A 370 -5.61 -21.06 -4.46
C GLY A 370 -6.71 -20.48 -3.56
N GLN A 371 -6.91 -21.05 -2.35
CA GLN A 371 -7.85 -20.55 -1.33
C GLN A 371 -7.17 -20.46 0.03
N ASN A 372 -7.05 -19.25 0.57
CA ASN A 372 -6.46 -18.97 1.87
C ASN A 372 -7.53 -18.80 2.96
N ASN A 373 -7.41 -19.57 4.06
CA ASN A 373 -8.16 -19.36 5.30
C ASN A 373 -7.22 -19.11 6.51
N GLY A 374 -5.90 -19.10 6.28
CA GLY A 374 -4.86 -18.90 7.29
C GLY A 374 -4.20 -17.54 7.19
N LEU A 375 -2.95 -17.48 7.63
CA LEU A 375 -2.08 -16.30 7.57
C LEU A 375 -1.01 -16.47 6.48
N ILE A 376 -0.90 -15.49 5.61
CA ILE A 376 0.23 -15.31 4.68
C ILE A 376 0.91 -14.00 5.07
N GLU A 377 2.18 -14.04 5.47
CA GLU A 377 2.88 -12.83 5.91
C GLU A 377 4.34 -12.78 5.45
N ASN A 378 4.85 -11.58 5.23
CA ASN A 378 6.23 -11.33 4.83
C ASN A 378 6.62 -12.15 3.60
N VAL A 379 5.86 -12.02 2.52
CA VAL A 379 6.10 -12.75 1.27
C VAL A 379 6.49 -11.82 0.13
N ALA A 380 7.46 -12.24 -0.69
CA ALA A 380 7.81 -11.58 -1.93
C ALA A 380 7.40 -12.49 -3.10
N VAL A 381 6.61 -11.97 -4.06
CA VAL A 381 6.05 -12.79 -5.15
C VAL A 381 6.28 -12.12 -6.49
N SER A 382 6.87 -12.86 -7.45
CA SER A 382 7.02 -12.39 -8.82
C SER A 382 6.72 -13.48 -9.85
N GLY A 383 6.18 -13.08 -11.02
CA GLY A 383 5.87 -13.99 -12.10
C GLY A 383 4.52 -13.74 -12.77
N ILE A 384 3.90 -14.81 -13.28
CA ILE A 384 2.65 -14.75 -14.05
C ILE A 384 1.61 -15.70 -13.45
N VAL A 385 0.41 -15.18 -13.24
CA VAL A 385 -0.75 -15.97 -12.82
C VAL A 385 -1.85 -15.84 -13.87
N SER A 386 -2.34 -16.98 -14.39
CA SER A 386 -3.32 -17.02 -15.47
C SER A 386 -4.56 -17.81 -15.06
N GLY A 387 -5.70 -17.14 -15.00
CA GLY A 387 -7.00 -17.76 -14.74
C GLY A 387 -7.87 -17.83 -15.99
N THR A 388 -8.72 -18.88 -16.07
CA THR A 388 -9.70 -19.01 -17.15
C THR A 388 -11.14 -19.03 -16.63
N SER A 389 -11.40 -18.67 -15.35
CA SER A 389 -12.72 -18.61 -14.73
C SER A 389 -12.77 -17.61 -13.58
N LYS A 390 -13.39 -17.97 -12.44
CA LYS A 390 -14.00 -17.04 -11.48
C LYS A 390 -13.02 -16.15 -10.68
N TYR A 391 -12.00 -16.72 -10.05
CA TYR A 391 -11.22 -15.99 -9.04
C TYR A 391 -9.73 -16.09 -9.34
N THR A 392 -9.16 -15.03 -9.87
CA THR A 392 -7.73 -14.98 -10.20
C THR A 392 -7.07 -13.86 -9.41
N GLY A 393 -6.06 -14.19 -8.62
CA GLY A 393 -5.28 -13.23 -7.86
C GLY A 393 -3.79 -13.50 -8.00
N GLY A 394 -2.96 -12.48 -7.85
CA GLY A 394 -1.51 -12.62 -7.96
C GLY A 394 -0.91 -13.44 -6.83
N ILE A 395 -1.42 -13.31 -5.60
CA ILE A 395 -0.99 -14.11 -4.44
C ILE A 395 -1.98 -15.22 -4.15
N VAL A 396 -3.28 -14.88 -4.09
CA VAL A 396 -4.35 -15.76 -3.64
C VAL A 396 -5.56 -15.67 -4.56
N GLY A 397 -6.15 -16.80 -4.95
CA GLY A 397 -7.41 -16.80 -5.71
C GLY A 397 -8.59 -16.29 -4.87
N ILE A 398 -8.84 -16.92 -3.70
CA ILE A 398 -9.88 -16.57 -2.73
C ILE A 398 -9.23 -16.36 -1.36
N ASN A 399 -9.40 -15.19 -0.77
CA ASN A 399 -8.89 -14.88 0.56
C ASN A 399 -10.02 -14.81 1.60
N ALA A 400 -10.04 -15.76 2.54
CA ALA A 400 -10.86 -15.76 3.74
C ALA A 400 -9.98 -15.81 5.01
N GLY A 401 -8.72 -15.42 4.88
CA GLY A 401 -7.72 -15.29 5.92
C GLY A 401 -7.03 -13.94 5.84
N ILE A 402 -5.78 -13.89 6.25
CA ILE A 402 -4.98 -12.66 6.33
C ILE A 402 -3.82 -12.74 5.34
N ILE A 403 -3.62 -11.67 4.56
CA ILE A 403 -2.43 -11.42 3.75
C ILE A 403 -1.77 -10.15 4.29
N LYS A 404 -0.53 -10.26 4.76
CA LYS A 404 0.15 -9.16 5.42
C LYS A 404 1.59 -8.99 4.96
N ASN A 405 2.01 -7.72 4.75
CA ASN A 405 3.38 -7.38 4.36
C ASN A 405 3.84 -8.16 3.11
N ALA A 406 3.18 -7.97 1.98
CA ALA A 406 3.57 -8.61 0.73
C ALA A 406 4.22 -7.62 -0.24
N GLU A 407 5.34 -8.03 -0.85
CA GLU A 407 6.00 -7.33 -1.94
C GLU A 407 5.71 -8.07 -3.25
N VAL A 408 5.31 -7.35 -4.31
CA VAL A 408 4.88 -8.00 -5.55
C VAL A 408 5.47 -7.34 -6.81
N ASP A 409 5.86 -8.19 -7.77
CA ASP A 409 6.12 -7.81 -9.16
C ASP A 409 5.45 -8.85 -10.07
N ILE A 410 4.12 -8.67 -10.30
CA ILE A 410 3.30 -9.76 -10.81
C ILE A 410 2.42 -9.33 -11.97
N THR A 411 2.26 -10.26 -12.93
CA THR A 411 1.27 -10.14 -14.02
C THR A 411 0.13 -11.12 -13.80
N VAL A 412 -1.09 -10.61 -13.74
CA VAL A 412 -2.32 -11.41 -13.62
C VAL A 412 -3.11 -11.34 -14.92
N ASN A 413 -3.36 -12.50 -15.53
CA ASN A 413 -4.12 -12.63 -16.75
C ASN A 413 -5.43 -13.39 -16.46
N ASN A 414 -6.57 -12.84 -16.86
CA ASN A 414 -7.84 -13.57 -16.84
C ASN A 414 -8.54 -13.47 -18.22
N THR A 415 -8.87 -14.60 -18.79
CA THR A 415 -9.41 -14.65 -20.17
C THR A 415 -10.91 -14.86 -20.24
N SER A 416 -11.63 -15.08 -19.12
CA SER A 416 -13.05 -15.47 -19.17
C SER A 416 -13.99 -14.82 -18.14
N GLY A 417 -13.69 -13.63 -17.68
CA GLY A 417 -14.69 -12.77 -17.04
C GLY A 417 -15.07 -13.05 -15.59
N GLY A 418 -14.17 -13.62 -14.81
CA GLY A 418 -14.33 -13.73 -13.36
C GLY A 418 -13.85 -12.49 -12.61
N TYR A 419 -13.69 -12.61 -11.29
CA TYR A 419 -13.12 -11.58 -10.45
C TYR A 419 -11.60 -11.66 -10.50
N SER A 420 -10.96 -10.59 -10.92
CA SER A 420 -9.51 -10.53 -11.11
C SER A 420 -8.90 -9.44 -10.24
N GLY A 421 -7.89 -9.79 -9.48
CA GLY A 421 -7.13 -8.84 -8.68
C GLY A 421 -5.63 -9.14 -8.69
N GLY A 422 -4.81 -8.12 -8.57
CA GLY A 422 -3.36 -8.29 -8.50
C GLY A 422 -2.87 -9.04 -7.27
N ILE A 423 -3.66 -9.05 -6.19
CA ILE A 423 -3.39 -9.81 -4.97
C ILE A 423 -4.41 -10.94 -4.81
N THR A 424 -5.71 -10.63 -4.87
CA THR A 424 -6.74 -11.67 -4.76
C THR A 424 -7.93 -11.43 -5.68
N GLY A 425 -8.51 -12.50 -6.24
CA GLY A 425 -9.75 -12.40 -7.01
C GLY A 425 -10.94 -12.03 -6.13
N TYR A 426 -11.06 -12.65 -4.95
CA TYR A 426 -12.16 -12.46 -4.02
C TYR A 426 -11.66 -12.34 -2.56
N ASN A 427 -11.96 -11.24 -1.90
CA ASN A 427 -11.66 -11.01 -0.49
C ASN A 427 -12.95 -11.17 0.34
N TYR A 428 -12.98 -12.16 1.23
CA TYR A 428 -14.19 -12.68 1.83
C TYR A 428 -14.74 -11.80 2.95
N LYS A 429 -16.06 -11.77 3.10
CA LYS A 429 -16.77 -10.97 4.10
C LYS A 429 -16.34 -11.29 5.53
N GLY A 430 -15.89 -10.26 6.25
CA GLY A 430 -15.62 -10.33 7.69
C GLY A 430 -14.41 -11.17 8.11
N LEU A 431 -13.75 -11.86 7.16
CA LEU A 431 -12.58 -12.70 7.41
C LEU A 431 -11.38 -12.28 6.57
N GLY A 432 -11.59 -11.88 5.32
CA GLY A 432 -10.52 -11.51 4.40
C GLY A 432 -9.87 -10.18 4.78
N GLU A 433 -8.60 -10.19 5.10
CA GLU A 433 -7.78 -8.99 5.35
C GLU A 433 -6.57 -8.97 4.42
N ILE A 434 -6.29 -7.80 3.86
CA ILE A 434 -5.11 -7.50 3.05
C ILE A 434 -4.49 -6.24 3.63
N ASP A 435 -3.26 -6.34 4.12
CA ASP A 435 -2.58 -5.23 4.80
C ASP A 435 -1.10 -5.16 4.43
N GLY A 436 -0.60 -3.96 4.11
CA GLY A 436 0.81 -3.75 3.85
C GLY A 436 1.28 -4.31 2.50
N ILE A 437 0.65 -3.94 1.38
CA ILE A 437 1.06 -4.35 0.03
C ILE A 437 1.93 -3.28 -0.61
N VAL A 438 3.06 -3.69 -1.15
CA VAL A 438 3.94 -2.81 -1.94
C VAL A 438 4.35 -3.50 -3.24
N GLY A 439 4.57 -2.72 -4.31
CA GLY A 439 5.17 -3.25 -5.54
C GLY A 439 4.49 -2.85 -6.84
N LYS A 440 4.76 -3.65 -7.88
CA LYS A 440 4.27 -3.44 -9.23
C LYS A 440 3.31 -4.55 -9.63
N ILE A 441 2.17 -4.15 -10.17
CA ILE A 441 1.11 -5.09 -10.49
C ILE A 441 0.57 -4.78 -11.88
N LYS A 442 0.58 -5.78 -12.74
CA LYS A 442 -0.07 -5.73 -14.04
C LYS A 442 -1.29 -6.65 -14.03
N VAL A 443 -2.46 -6.11 -14.35
CA VAL A 443 -3.69 -6.90 -14.48
C VAL A 443 -4.25 -6.75 -15.88
N ILE A 444 -4.43 -7.87 -16.56
CA ILE A 444 -5.02 -7.95 -17.90
C ILE A 444 -6.27 -8.82 -17.79
N ASN A 445 -7.45 -8.22 -18.00
CA ASN A 445 -8.71 -8.95 -18.02
C ASN A 445 -9.42 -8.71 -19.35
N SER A 446 -9.71 -9.76 -20.10
CA SER A 446 -10.25 -9.61 -21.45
C SER A 446 -11.76 -9.43 -21.51
N THR A 447 -12.51 -9.92 -20.51
CA THR A 447 -13.99 -9.92 -20.56
C THR A 447 -14.61 -9.97 -19.16
N GLY A 448 -15.72 -9.24 -18.94
CA GLY A 448 -16.72 -9.34 -17.86
C GLY A 448 -16.22 -9.57 -16.42
N GLY A 449 -17.02 -9.27 -15.45
CA GLY A 449 -16.70 -9.43 -14.02
C GLY A 449 -16.12 -8.16 -13.41
N TYR A 450 -15.56 -8.27 -12.20
CA TYR A 450 -14.94 -7.17 -11.47
C TYR A 450 -13.43 -7.27 -11.52
N THR A 451 -12.78 -6.19 -11.93
CA THR A 451 -11.32 -6.15 -12.07
C THR A 451 -10.73 -5.07 -11.15
N GLY A 452 -9.84 -5.49 -10.27
CA GLY A 452 -9.09 -4.58 -9.40
C GLY A 452 -7.58 -4.76 -9.53
N GLY A 453 -6.83 -3.69 -9.31
CA GLY A 453 -5.38 -3.79 -9.23
C GLY A 453 -4.92 -4.60 -8.02
N ILE A 454 -5.68 -4.61 -6.93
CA ILE A 454 -5.43 -5.40 -5.72
C ILE A 454 -6.46 -6.53 -5.58
N VAL A 455 -7.74 -6.20 -5.62
CA VAL A 455 -8.81 -7.18 -5.38
C VAL A 455 -9.94 -7.04 -6.41
N GLY A 456 -10.36 -8.15 -7.03
CA GLY A 456 -11.50 -8.12 -7.96
C GLY A 456 -12.79 -7.73 -7.24
N TYR A 457 -13.15 -8.44 -6.16
CA TYR A 457 -14.36 -8.24 -5.37
C TYR A 457 -14.01 -8.19 -3.88
N ASN A 458 -14.15 -7.02 -3.26
CA ASN A 458 -13.81 -6.80 -1.85
C ASN A 458 -15.06 -6.79 -0.96
N ALA A 459 -15.19 -7.79 -0.10
CA ALA A 459 -16.17 -7.83 0.99
C ALA A 459 -15.50 -7.85 2.38
N GLY A 460 -14.18 -7.81 2.42
CA GLY A 460 -13.33 -7.75 3.62
C GLY A 460 -12.63 -6.41 3.76
N SER A 461 -11.39 -6.43 4.24
CA SER A 461 -10.58 -5.23 4.49
C SER A 461 -9.35 -5.17 3.58
N VAL A 462 -9.05 -3.98 3.03
CA VAL A 462 -7.81 -3.67 2.31
C VAL A 462 -7.19 -2.42 2.92
N LYS A 463 -5.95 -2.52 3.39
CA LYS A 463 -5.27 -1.43 4.11
C LYS A 463 -3.81 -1.28 3.69
N ASN A 464 -3.28 -0.06 3.86
CA ASN A 464 -1.85 0.24 3.75
C ASN A 464 -1.22 -0.28 2.43
N VAL A 465 -1.77 0.14 1.28
CA VAL A 465 -1.26 -0.23 -0.04
C VAL A 465 -0.46 0.93 -0.64
N ASP A 466 0.79 0.69 -1.07
CA ASP A 466 1.60 1.58 -1.92
C ASP A 466 2.00 0.81 -3.18
N ALA A 467 1.22 0.92 -4.24
CA ALA A 467 1.40 0.11 -5.44
C ALA A 467 1.39 0.94 -6.73
N GLU A 468 2.16 0.47 -7.71
CA GLU A 468 2.12 0.92 -9.10
C GLU A 468 1.32 -0.10 -9.93
N ILE A 469 0.19 0.32 -10.48
CA ILE A 469 -0.74 -0.55 -11.20
C ILE A 469 -0.72 -0.23 -12.70
N ASP A 470 -0.58 -1.27 -13.52
CA ASP A 470 -0.87 -1.24 -14.96
C ASP A 470 -2.09 -2.14 -15.21
N LEU A 471 -3.28 -1.53 -15.23
CA LEU A 471 -4.52 -2.26 -15.41
C LEU A 471 -5.10 -1.98 -16.78
N THR A 472 -5.31 -3.05 -17.55
CA THR A 472 -5.95 -2.99 -18.87
C THR A 472 -7.04 -4.04 -18.93
N GLY A 473 -8.22 -3.65 -19.41
CA GLY A 473 -9.23 -4.68 -19.64
C GLY A 473 -10.67 -4.25 -19.57
N GLY A 474 -11.54 -5.25 -19.65
CA GLY A 474 -12.99 -5.13 -19.62
C GLY A 474 -13.58 -5.61 -18.30
N GLY A 475 -14.78 -5.14 -17.96
CA GLY A 475 -15.48 -5.59 -16.76
C GLY A 475 -16.72 -4.76 -16.43
N VAL A 476 -17.52 -5.24 -15.48
CA VAL A 476 -18.69 -4.52 -14.94
C VAL A 476 -18.24 -3.36 -14.06
N GLY A 477 -17.13 -3.54 -13.32
CA GLY A 477 -16.51 -2.51 -12.50
C GLY A 477 -14.99 -2.69 -12.51
N ILE A 478 -14.27 -1.58 -12.74
CA ILE A 478 -12.82 -1.57 -12.87
C ILE A 478 -12.24 -0.53 -11.90
N GLY A 479 -11.37 -0.96 -11.00
CA GLY A 479 -10.73 -0.07 -10.04
C GLY A 479 -9.26 -0.40 -9.78
N GLY A 480 -8.46 0.61 -9.51
CA GLY A 480 -7.04 0.40 -9.23
C GLY A 480 -6.79 -0.41 -7.95
N ILE A 481 -7.70 -0.40 -7.00
CA ILE A 481 -7.66 -1.25 -5.81
C ILE A 481 -8.74 -2.34 -5.91
N ALA A 482 -10.01 -1.98 -6.07
CA ALA A 482 -11.10 -2.93 -6.10
C ALA A 482 -11.99 -2.76 -7.34
N GLY A 483 -12.34 -3.84 -8.04
CA GLY A 483 -13.39 -3.77 -9.05
C GLY A 483 -14.72 -3.41 -8.42
N GLN A 484 -15.09 -4.10 -7.35
CA GLN A 484 -16.24 -3.82 -6.48
C GLN A 484 -15.82 -3.77 -5.01
N ASN A 485 -16.15 -2.68 -4.30
CA ASN A 485 -16.12 -2.61 -2.84
C ASN A 485 -17.56 -2.72 -2.31
N THR A 486 -17.86 -3.81 -1.59
CA THR A 486 -19.23 -4.11 -1.14
C THR A 486 -19.61 -3.38 0.15
N SER A 487 -20.86 -3.49 0.60
CA SER A 487 -21.36 -2.84 1.81
C SER A 487 -20.60 -3.23 3.11
N THR A 488 -19.88 -4.32 3.10
CA THR A 488 -19.01 -4.75 4.21
C THR A 488 -17.54 -4.52 3.93
N GLY A 489 -17.19 -4.11 2.70
CA GLY A 489 -15.83 -3.86 2.27
C GLY A 489 -15.30 -2.54 2.81
N THR A 490 -14.05 -2.55 3.27
CA THR A 490 -13.31 -1.35 3.69
C THR A 490 -12.02 -1.21 2.90
N ILE A 491 -11.69 0.01 2.49
CA ILE A 491 -10.44 0.37 1.82
C ILE A 491 -9.89 1.60 2.54
N ASP A 492 -8.68 1.52 3.08
CA ASP A 492 -8.09 2.58 3.89
C ASP A 492 -6.56 2.69 3.72
N GLY A 493 -6.02 3.91 3.77
CA GLY A 493 -4.58 4.13 3.73
C GLY A 493 -3.91 3.76 2.40
N ILE A 494 -4.47 4.18 1.26
CA ILE A 494 -4.01 3.80 -0.08
C ILE A 494 -3.17 4.90 -0.73
N LEU A 495 -2.05 4.52 -1.32
CA LEU A 495 -1.26 5.31 -2.24
C LEU A 495 -1.15 4.58 -3.58
N LEU A 496 -1.89 5.04 -4.58
CA LEU A 496 -1.97 4.40 -5.88
C LEU A 496 -1.24 5.19 -6.96
N LYS A 497 -0.42 4.51 -7.76
CA LYS A 497 0.30 5.05 -8.92
C LYS A 497 0.04 4.20 -10.16
N GLY A 498 0.44 4.71 -11.34
CA GLY A 498 0.38 3.96 -12.60
C GLY A 498 -0.78 4.37 -13.50
N LYS A 499 -1.46 3.39 -14.12
CA LYS A 499 -2.55 3.66 -15.05
C LYS A 499 -3.67 2.62 -15.01
N ILE A 500 -4.89 3.09 -15.27
CA ILE A 500 -6.08 2.28 -15.46
C ILE A 500 -6.65 2.64 -16.84
N ASP A 501 -6.54 1.70 -17.77
CA ASP A 501 -6.93 1.87 -19.18
C ASP A 501 -8.13 0.97 -19.51
N ALA A 502 -9.31 1.55 -19.47
CA ALA A 502 -10.59 0.86 -19.60
C ALA A 502 -11.56 1.64 -20.50
N VAL A 503 -11.05 2.19 -21.60
CA VAL A 503 -11.75 3.18 -22.48
C VAL A 503 -13.10 2.71 -23.03
N ASN A 504 -13.37 1.41 -23.04
CA ASN A 504 -14.65 0.87 -23.52
C ASN A 504 -15.61 0.48 -22.38
N ASN A 505 -15.26 0.80 -21.13
CA ASN A 505 -16.00 0.33 -19.96
C ASN A 505 -16.66 1.46 -19.20
N SER A 506 -17.72 1.10 -18.48
CA SER A 506 -18.41 1.94 -17.51
C SER A 506 -18.01 1.54 -16.08
N ALA A 507 -18.27 2.41 -15.11
CA ALA A 507 -17.88 2.25 -13.70
C ALA A 507 -16.37 2.00 -13.53
N VAL A 508 -15.58 3.01 -13.90
CA VAL A 508 -14.12 2.98 -13.82
C VAL A 508 -13.65 3.97 -12.74
N GLY A 509 -12.90 3.49 -11.77
CA GLY A 509 -12.37 4.33 -10.69
C GLY A 509 -10.89 4.10 -10.41
N GLY A 510 -10.20 5.13 -9.93
CA GLY A 510 -8.82 5.01 -9.50
C GLY A 510 -8.66 4.04 -8.34
N ILE A 511 -9.58 4.06 -7.38
CA ILE A 511 -9.60 3.16 -6.23
C ILE A 511 -10.63 2.04 -6.43
N ALA A 512 -11.88 2.36 -6.70
CA ALA A 512 -12.91 1.34 -6.90
C ALA A 512 -13.76 1.63 -8.14
N GLY A 513 -14.08 0.60 -8.92
CA GLY A 513 -15.04 0.73 -10.01
C GLY A 513 -16.41 1.07 -9.45
N ALA A 514 -16.91 0.28 -8.50
CA ALA A 514 -18.13 0.55 -7.75
C ALA A 514 -17.91 0.42 -6.25
N ASN A 515 -18.52 1.30 -5.47
CA ASN A 515 -18.43 1.33 -4.01
C ASN A 515 -19.83 1.32 -3.38
N THR A 516 -20.06 0.39 -2.47
CA THR A 516 -21.22 0.37 -1.54
C THR A 516 -20.76 0.30 -0.07
N GLY A 517 -19.44 0.24 0.17
CA GLY A 517 -18.78 0.16 1.46
C GLY A 517 -18.13 1.48 1.89
N ILE A 518 -16.98 1.36 2.52
CA ILE A 518 -16.21 2.49 3.05
C ILE A 518 -14.88 2.61 2.32
N ILE A 519 -14.59 3.81 1.84
CA ILE A 519 -13.29 4.21 1.29
C ILE A 519 -12.83 5.44 2.07
N ASN A 520 -11.66 5.34 2.68
CA ASN A 520 -11.11 6.38 3.53
C ASN A 520 -9.60 6.57 3.32
N SER A 521 -9.10 7.79 3.48
CA SER A 521 -7.66 8.11 3.45
C SER A 521 -6.94 7.57 2.20
N VAL A 522 -7.45 7.90 1.01
CA VAL A 522 -6.92 7.39 -0.25
C VAL A 522 -6.32 8.48 -1.12
N HIS A 523 -5.21 8.20 -1.76
CA HIS A 523 -4.54 9.10 -2.67
C HIS A 523 -4.26 8.42 -4.02
N ASN A 524 -4.91 8.92 -5.07
CA ASN A 524 -4.70 8.43 -6.43
C ASN A 524 -3.77 9.35 -7.22
N TYR A 525 -2.67 8.83 -7.70
CA TYR A 525 -1.78 9.43 -8.70
C TYR A 525 -1.93 8.78 -10.08
N ALA A 526 -2.63 7.64 -10.16
CA ALA A 526 -2.78 6.93 -11.41
C ALA A 526 -3.69 7.69 -12.38
N SER A 527 -3.35 7.63 -13.67
CA SER A 527 -4.27 8.07 -14.70
C SER A 527 -5.41 7.08 -14.89
N VAL A 528 -6.63 7.58 -15.08
CA VAL A 528 -7.84 6.76 -15.25
C VAL A 528 -8.51 7.12 -16.56
N SER A 529 -8.72 6.14 -17.42
CA SER A 529 -9.45 6.28 -18.68
C SER A 529 -10.59 5.27 -18.77
N GLY A 530 -11.79 5.75 -19.03
CA GLY A 530 -13.00 4.95 -19.19
C GLY A 530 -13.94 5.54 -20.24
N ASN A 531 -15.12 4.95 -20.41
CA ASN A 531 -16.16 5.51 -21.29
C ASN A 531 -17.17 6.34 -20.50
N SER A 532 -17.88 5.72 -19.57
CA SER A 532 -18.92 6.35 -18.76
C SER A 532 -18.69 6.07 -17.27
N THR A 533 -19.21 6.96 -16.43
CA THR A 533 -19.11 6.83 -14.96
C THR A 533 -17.65 6.65 -14.50
N VAL A 534 -16.81 7.65 -14.81
CA VAL A 534 -15.37 7.61 -14.58
C VAL A 534 -15.00 8.54 -13.43
N GLY A 535 -14.31 8.01 -12.43
CA GLY A 535 -13.87 8.81 -11.28
C GLY A 535 -12.39 8.56 -10.90
N GLY A 536 -11.75 9.60 -10.37
CA GLY A 536 -10.37 9.48 -9.89
C GLY A 536 -10.23 8.59 -8.66
N ILE A 537 -11.28 8.48 -7.86
CA ILE A 537 -11.38 7.56 -6.73
C ILE A 537 -12.39 6.46 -7.05
N VAL A 538 -13.63 6.80 -7.38
CA VAL A 538 -14.69 5.82 -7.59
C VAL A 538 -15.46 6.11 -8.86
N GLY A 539 -15.69 5.09 -9.70
CA GLY A 539 -16.60 5.21 -10.83
C GLY A 539 -18.02 5.49 -10.34
N GLN A 540 -18.62 4.55 -9.60
CA GLN A 540 -19.98 4.64 -9.08
C GLN A 540 -20.02 4.45 -7.56
N ASN A 541 -20.50 5.45 -6.80
CA ASN A 541 -20.57 5.44 -5.35
C ASN A 541 -22.02 5.33 -4.84
N ASN A 542 -22.27 4.37 -3.95
CA ASN A 542 -23.50 4.23 -3.17
C ASN A 542 -23.17 3.91 -1.69
N GLY A 543 -21.95 4.21 -1.27
CA GLY A 543 -21.37 4.05 0.06
C GLY A 543 -20.67 5.33 0.51
N ASN A 544 -19.67 5.22 1.35
CA ASN A 544 -18.96 6.35 1.93
C ASN A 544 -17.57 6.54 1.28
N ILE A 545 -17.26 7.78 0.92
CA ILE A 545 -15.93 8.24 0.52
C ILE A 545 -15.55 9.39 1.45
N SER A 546 -14.42 9.27 2.15
CA SER A 546 -13.87 10.34 2.97
C SER A 546 -12.36 10.46 2.81
N ASP A 547 -11.85 11.69 2.98
CA ASP A 547 -10.41 12.01 2.93
C ASP A 547 -9.72 11.50 1.64
N GLY A 548 -10.38 11.75 0.50
CA GLY A 548 -9.93 11.30 -0.82
C GLY A 548 -9.21 12.40 -1.61
N ILE A 549 -8.02 12.10 -2.13
CA ILE A 549 -7.24 13.02 -2.98
C ILE A 549 -6.97 12.37 -4.34
N ASN A 550 -7.20 13.14 -5.41
CA ASN A 550 -6.82 12.74 -6.77
C ASN A 550 -5.82 13.72 -7.38
N ASP A 551 -4.63 13.25 -7.73
CA ASP A 551 -3.63 13.94 -8.53
C ASP A 551 -3.54 13.37 -9.97
N GLY A 552 -4.21 12.24 -10.22
CA GLY A 552 -4.23 11.57 -11.52
C GLY A 552 -5.08 12.30 -12.57
N SER A 553 -4.74 12.11 -13.85
CA SER A 553 -5.54 12.62 -14.97
C SER A 553 -6.71 11.69 -15.25
N ILE A 554 -7.93 12.23 -15.29
CA ILE A 554 -9.17 11.47 -15.48
C ILE A 554 -9.76 11.80 -16.84
N LYS A 555 -10.08 10.76 -17.63
CA LYS A 555 -10.68 10.91 -18.95
C LYS A 555 -11.85 9.95 -19.14
N GLY A 556 -12.95 10.48 -19.62
CA GLY A 556 -14.14 9.71 -19.96
C GLY A 556 -14.97 10.41 -21.04
N ASN A 557 -16.19 9.91 -21.28
CA ASN A 557 -17.15 10.54 -22.17
C ASN A 557 -18.31 11.15 -21.37
N GLU A 558 -18.89 10.40 -20.44
CA GLU A 558 -20.04 10.81 -19.64
C GLU A 558 -19.82 10.55 -18.15
N LEU A 559 -20.48 11.32 -17.28
CA LEU A 559 -20.41 11.15 -15.81
C LEU A 559 -18.96 11.09 -15.33
N VAL A 560 -18.19 12.13 -15.62
CA VAL A 560 -16.76 12.16 -15.35
C VAL A 560 -16.47 13.08 -14.18
N GLY A 561 -15.88 12.55 -13.13
CA GLY A 561 -15.48 13.31 -11.96
C GLY A 561 -14.03 13.07 -11.54
N GLY A 562 -13.36 14.11 -11.05
CA GLY A 562 -12.01 14.00 -10.52
C GLY A 562 -11.92 13.06 -9.30
N ILE A 563 -13.02 12.88 -8.59
CA ILE A 563 -13.18 11.97 -7.45
C ILE A 563 -14.17 10.86 -7.77
N CYS A 564 -15.39 11.22 -8.16
CA CYS A 564 -16.46 10.25 -8.36
C CYS A 564 -17.18 10.51 -9.69
N GLY A 565 -17.36 9.47 -10.51
CA GLY A 565 -18.16 9.59 -11.75
C GLY A 565 -19.62 9.85 -11.44
N GLN A 566 -20.25 8.98 -10.63
CA GLN A 566 -21.64 9.10 -10.18
C GLN A 566 -21.75 8.84 -8.68
N ASN A 567 -22.26 9.79 -7.91
CA ASN A 567 -22.62 9.64 -6.51
C ASN A 567 -24.14 9.41 -6.40
N LYS A 568 -24.55 8.19 -6.03
CA LYS A 568 -25.97 7.78 -5.97
C LYS A 568 -26.66 8.25 -4.69
N VAL A 569 -27.96 8.06 -4.59
CA VAL A 569 -28.83 8.55 -3.51
C VAL A 569 -28.32 8.19 -2.09
N ASN A 570 -27.75 7.00 -1.88
CA ASN A 570 -27.17 6.63 -0.57
C ASN A 570 -25.66 6.95 -0.48
N GLY A 571 -25.09 7.58 -1.51
CA GLY A 571 -23.68 7.94 -1.54
C GLY A 571 -23.38 9.14 -0.66
N TYR A 572 -22.35 9.02 0.16
CA TYR A 572 -21.83 10.09 1.00
C TYR A 572 -20.39 10.39 0.61
N VAL A 573 -20.10 11.66 0.28
CA VAL A 573 -18.78 12.12 -0.14
C VAL A 573 -18.38 13.32 0.72
N TYR A 574 -17.27 13.18 1.45
CA TYR A 574 -16.83 14.17 2.42
C TYR A 574 -15.31 14.40 2.37
N ASN A 575 -14.89 15.68 2.51
CA ASN A 575 -13.49 16.10 2.62
C ASN A 575 -12.61 15.56 1.48
N ILE A 576 -12.97 15.92 0.25
CA ILE A 576 -12.31 15.43 -0.95
C ILE A 576 -11.60 16.56 -1.70
N GLU A 577 -10.49 16.22 -2.37
CA GLU A 577 -9.73 17.17 -3.17
C GLU A 577 -9.30 16.56 -4.51
N ASN A 578 -9.70 17.22 -5.61
CA ASN A 578 -9.15 16.94 -6.94
C ASN A 578 -8.10 17.98 -7.31
N ARG A 579 -6.91 17.52 -7.70
CA ARG A 579 -5.81 18.33 -8.24
C ARG A 579 -5.49 17.96 -9.68
N GLY A 580 -5.95 16.79 -10.12
CA GLY A 580 -5.72 16.26 -11.45
C GLY A 580 -6.60 16.89 -12.52
N PHE A 581 -6.21 16.72 -13.77
CA PHE A 581 -7.00 17.10 -14.93
C PHE A 581 -8.24 16.20 -15.06
N VAL A 582 -9.39 16.80 -15.41
CA VAL A 582 -10.64 16.09 -15.70
C VAL A 582 -11.12 16.44 -17.11
N GLY A 583 -11.30 15.43 -17.95
CA GLY A 583 -11.77 15.59 -19.32
C GLY A 583 -12.95 14.69 -19.67
N GLY A 584 -14.02 15.25 -20.25
CA GLY A 584 -15.19 14.50 -20.68
C GLY A 584 -16.06 15.30 -21.65
N ALA A 585 -17.22 14.75 -22.02
CA ALA A 585 -18.15 15.43 -22.91
C ALA A 585 -19.42 15.90 -22.19
N ARG A 586 -19.97 15.06 -21.31
CA ARG A 586 -21.24 15.33 -20.62
C ARG A 586 -21.12 15.03 -19.13
N GLU A 587 -21.77 15.87 -18.32
CA GLU A 587 -21.83 15.72 -16.86
C GLU A 587 -20.43 15.56 -16.27
N VAL A 588 -19.62 16.61 -16.53
CA VAL A 588 -18.20 16.61 -16.13
C VAL A 588 -18.03 17.54 -14.95
N GLY A 589 -17.60 17.00 -13.83
CA GLY A 589 -17.30 17.75 -12.62
C GLY A 589 -15.85 17.62 -12.20
N GLY A 590 -15.25 18.70 -11.71
CA GLY A 590 -13.90 18.64 -11.15
C GLY A 590 -13.77 17.67 -9.99
N ALA A 591 -14.86 17.45 -9.24
CA ALA A 591 -14.95 16.43 -8.21
C ALA A 591 -15.93 15.31 -8.60
N ILE A 592 -17.15 15.64 -8.98
CA ILE A 592 -18.21 14.65 -9.23
C ILE A 592 -18.90 14.93 -10.54
N GLY A 593 -19.03 13.91 -11.40
CA GLY A 593 -19.76 14.02 -12.68
C GLY A 593 -21.24 14.24 -12.45
N GLU A 594 -21.92 13.28 -11.81
CA GLU A 594 -23.34 13.35 -11.41
C GLU A 594 -23.49 13.08 -9.92
N ASN A 595 -24.25 13.92 -9.24
CA ASN A 595 -24.54 13.80 -7.81
C ASN A 595 -26.04 13.67 -7.53
N ASN A 596 -26.46 12.55 -6.94
CA ASN A 596 -27.81 12.31 -6.41
C ASN A 596 -27.77 12.08 -4.87
N GLY A 597 -26.59 12.10 -4.25
CA GLY A 597 -26.34 11.85 -2.84
C GLY A 597 -25.85 13.08 -2.08
N THR A 598 -25.26 12.85 -0.93
CA THR A 598 -24.70 13.91 -0.08
C THR A 598 -23.25 14.22 -0.44
N VAL A 599 -22.95 15.53 -0.54
CA VAL A 599 -21.59 16.03 -0.78
C VAL A 599 -21.29 17.21 0.14
N SER A 600 -20.19 17.16 0.86
CA SER A 600 -19.70 18.26 1.67
C SER A 600 -18.17 18.33 1.67
N LYS A 601 -17.64 19.57 1.72
CA LYS A 601 -16.19 19.83 1.66
C LYS A 601 -15.51 19.26 0.42
N ALA A 602 -15.96 19.67 -0.75
CA ALA A 602 -15.36 19.27 -2.02
C ALA A 602 -14.53 20.42 -2.61
N LEU A 603 -13.25 20.18 -2.83
CA LEU A 603 -12.31 21.13 -3.41
C LEU A 603 -11.79 20.62 -4.77
N ASN A 604 -11.97 21.43 -5.80
CA ASN A 604 -11.29 21.22 -7.09
C ASN A 604 -10.20 22.26 -7.33
N LYS A 605 -9.00 21.80 -7.56
CA LYS A 605 -7.83 22.57 -8.03
C LYS A 605 -7.43 22.24 -9.45
N GLY A 606 -7.89 21.10 -9.94
CA GLY A 606 -7.62 20.61 -11.29
C GLY A 606 -8.41 21.36 -12.37
N SER A 607 -7.90 21.33 -13.59
CA SER A 607 -8.61 21.88 -14.75
C SER A 607 -9.68 20.92 -15.25
N VAL A 608 -10.84 21.44 -15.62
CA VAL A 608 -11.99 20.70 -16.14
C VAL A 608 -12.26 21.15 -17.58
N PHE A 609 -12.03 20.25 -18.54
CA PHE A 609 -12.17 20.59 -19.96
C PHE A 609 -13.02 19.56 -20.71
N VAL A 610 -13.74 20.06 -21.72
CA VAL A 610 -14.32 19.16 -22.72
C VAL A 610 -13.19 18.52 -23.53
N THR A 611 -13.28 17.22 -23.76
CA THR A 611 -12.29 16.48 -24.55
C THR A 611 -12.29 16.91 -26.02
N ASP A 612 -11.13 16.86 -26.67
CA ASP A 612 -10.99 17.21 -28.08
C ASP A 612 -11.88 16.33 -28.99
N GLY A 613 -12.45 16.91 -30.02
CA GLY A 613 -13.31 16.22 -31.00
C GLY A 613 -14.78 16.09 -30.59
N VAL A 614 -15.20 16.57 -29.42
CA VAL A 614 -16.60 16.64 -29.01
C VAL A 614 -17.28 17.81 -29.69
N SER A 615 -18.44 17.56 -30.33
CA SER A 615 -19.21 18.60 -30.98
C SER A 615 -19.89 19.53 -29.95
N VAL A 616 -20.12 20.80 -30.33
CA VAL A 616 -20.76 21.81 -29.45
C VAL A 616 -22.11 21.34 -28.89
N GLY A 617 -22.93 20.65 -29.69
CA GLY A 617 -24.25 20.17 -29.25
C GLY A 617 -24.22 18.90 -28.39
N SER A 618 -23.05 18.27 -28.24
CA SER A 618 -22.88 17.05 -27.43
C SER A 618 -22.16 17.30 -26.10
N SER A 619 -21.83 18.54 -25.76
CA SER A 619 -21.14 18.89 -24.50
C SER A 619 -22.02 19.81 -23.67
N TYR A 620 -22.43 19.32 -22.51
CA TYR A 620 -23.25 20.05 -21.55
C TYR A 620 -23.04 19.56 -20.11
N TYR A 621 -23.39 20.41 -19.14
CA TYR A 621 -23.29 20.22 -17.69
C TYR A 621 -21.84 20.06 -17.24
N ILE A 622 -21.05 21.10 -17.42
CA ILE A 622 -19.65 21.15 -17.05
C ILE A 622 -19.49 22.04 -15.80
N GLY A 623 -19.09 21.46 -14.70
CA GLY A 623 -18.90 22.18 -13.44
C GLY A 623 -17.50 22.05 -12.86
N GLY A 624 -17.04 23.10 -12.19
CA GLY A 624 -15.74 23.06 -11.51
C GLY A 624 -15.69 22.06 -10.36
N VAL A 625 -16.85 21.75 -9.75
CA VAL A 625 -16.97 20.72 -8.70
C VAL A 625 -17.96 19.64 -9.10
N LEU A 626 -19.21 20.00 -9.41
CA LEU A 626 -20.26 19.08 -9.82
C LEU A 626 -20.67 19.36 -11.29
N GLY A 627 -20.69 18.31 -12.12
CA GLY A 627 -21.23 18.42 -13.48
C GLY A 627 -22.75 18.61 -13.46
N TYR A 628 -23.44 17.64 -12.89
CA TYR A 628 -24.89 17.62 -12.71
C TYR A 628 -25.24 17.29 -11.26
N ASN A 629 -26.18 18.02 -10.66
CA ASN A 629 -26.65 17.79 -9.30
C ASN A 629 -28.16 17.58 -9.28
N ASP A 630 -28.60 16.45 -8.72
CA ASP A 630 -29.98 16.06 -8.53
C ASP A 630 -30.17 15.44 -7.13
N ALA A 631 -29.53 16.04 -6.13
CA ALA A 631 -29.62 15.59 -4.74
C ALA A 631 -31.02 15.92 -4.18
N GLU A 632 -31.75 14.93 -3.68
CA GLU A 632 -33.10 15.05 -3.18
C GLU A 632 -33.27 14.51 -1.75
N GLY A 633 -34.40 14.83 -1.13
CA GLY A 633 -34.80 14.31 0.17
C GLY A 633 -33.93 14.82 1.31
N SER A 634 -33.25 13.93 2.05
CA SER A 634 -32.35 14.27 3.14
C SER A 634 -30.89 14.53 2.69
N ASN A 635 -30.58 14.36 1.42
CA ASN A 635 -29.27 14.64 0.86
C ASN A 635 -29.02 16.15 0.79
N TYR A 636 -27.80 16.57 1.03
CA TYR A 636 -27.41 17.98 1.02
C TYR A 636 -26.07 18.20 0.28
N VAL A 637 -25.90 19.42 -0.22
CA VAL A 637 -24.73 19.86 -0.95
C VAL A 637 -24.20 21.17 -0.35
N SER A 638 -22.98 21.15 0.19
CA SER A 638 -22.40 22.30 0.89
C SER A 638 -20.88 22.36 0.80
N GLU A 639 -20.30 23.52 1.12
CA GLU A 639 -18.86 23.74 1.22
C GLU A 639 -18.13 23.32 -0.08
N LEU A 640 -18.63 23.78 -1.23
CA LEU A 640 -18.04 23.47 -2.52
C LEU A 640 -17.07 24.57 -2.97
N LYS A 641 -15.86 24.22 -3.34
CA LYS A 641 -14.86 25.18 -3.81
C LYS A 641 -14.18 24.76 -5.10
N ASN A 642 -14.15 25.66 -6.08
CA ASN A 642 -13.35 25.52 -7.29
C ASN A 642 -12.23 26.56 -7.34
N GLU A 643 -11.01 26.10 -7.56
CA GLU A 643 -9.81 26.90 -7.85
C GLU A 643 -9.27 26.63 -9.26
N GLY A 644 -9.78 25.59 -9.92
CA GLY A 644 -9.37 25.16 -11.24
C GLY A 644 -10.06 25.92 -12.38
N THR A 645 -9.44 25.93 -13.54
CA THR A 645 -10.05 26.47 -14.77
C THR A 645 -11.11 25.53 -15.32
N VAL A 646 -12.27 26.05 -15.69
CA VAL A 646 -13.36 25.27 -16.31
C VAL A 646 -13.60 25.76 -17.75
N LYS A 647 -13.61 24.82 -18.69
CA LYS A 647 -13.90 25.13 -20.10
C LYS A 647 -14.87 24.12 -20.67
N GLY A 648 -16.03 24.63 -21.12
CA GLY A 648 -17.09 23.82 -21.73
C GLY A 648 -17.75 24.52 -22.89
N TYR A 649 -18.87 23.95 -23.35
CA TYR A 649 -19.69 24.60 -24.37
C TYR A 649 -21.00 25.14 -23.76
N SER A 650 -21.89 24.30 -23.30
CA SER A 650 -23.17 24.71 -22.73
C SER A 650 -23.33 24.31 -21.28
N TYR A 651 -24.05 25.13 -20.51
CA TYR A 651 -24.34 24.93 -19.09
C TYR A 651 -23.05 24.74 -18.26
N VAL A 652 -22.23 25.79 -18.29
CA VAL A 652 -20.90 25.79 -17.66
C VAL A 652 -20.94 26.57 -16.35
N GLY A 653 -20.67 25.92 -15.24
CA GLY A 653 -20.60 26.55 -13.92
C GLY A 653 -19.22 26.49 -13.32
N GLY A 654 -18.82 27.54 -12.61
CA GLY A 654 -17.57 27.54 -11.87
C GLY A 654 -17.55 26.48 -10.75
N VAL A 655 -18.73 26.18 -10.20
CA VAL A 655 -18.93 25.13 -9.19
C VAL A 655 -19.85 24.03 -9.71
N ILE A 656 -21.04 24.37 -10.20
CA ILE A 656 -22.07 23.44 -10.63
C ILE A 656 -22.47 23.74 -12.08
N GLY A 657 -22.35 22.73 -12.95
CA GLY A 657 -22.75 22.85 -14.36
C GLY A 657 -24.27 22.99 -14.50
N CYS A 658 -25.02 22.04 -13.98
CA CYS A 658 -26.49 22.05 -13.90
C CYS A 658 -26.95 21.58 -12.52
N ASN A 659 -27.98 22.26 -11.99
CA ASN A 659 -28.70 21.81 -10.81
C ASN A 659 -30.16 21.50 -11.20
N ALA A 660 -30.61 20.27 -10.91
CA ALA A 660 -31.98 19.79 -11.13
C ALA A 660 -32.75 19.57 -9.82
N SER A 661 -32.16 19.93 -8.69
CA SER A 661 -32.71 19.75 -7.35
C SER A 661 -33.24 21.09 -6.82
N GLY A 662 -34.40 21.10 -6.14
CA GLY A 662 -34.95 22.25 -5.42
C GLY A 662 -34.29 22.55 -4.07
N GLN A 663 -33.15 21.94 -3.74
CA GLN A 663 -32.48 22.10 -2.44
C GLN A 663 -31.67 23.40 -2.33
N ILE A 664 -31.40 23.78 -1.07
CA ILE A 664 -30.52 24.91 -0.75
C ILE A 664 -29.06 24.48 -0.96
N ILE A 665 -28.34 25.26 -1.74
CA ILE A 665 -26.89 25.09 -1.88
C ILE A 665 -26.19 26.20 -1.12
N VAL A 666 -25.35 25.83 -0.16
CA VAL A 666 -24.70 26.74 0.79
C VAL A 666 -23.17 26.70 0.62
N ASP A 667 -22.52 27.86 0.80
CA ASP A 667 -21.05 27.97 0.85
C ASP A 667 -20.37 27.47 -0.45
N ALA A 668 -20.80 27.96 -1.60
CA ALA A 668 -20.18 27.67 -2.88
C ALA A 668 -19.24 28.81 -3.34
N ILE A 669 -17.97 28.45 -3.58
CA ILE A 669 -16.92 29.43 -3.92
C ILE A 669 -16.25 29.05 -5.25
N ASN A 670 -16.15 30.03 -6.17
CA ASN A 670 -15.33 29.90 -7.37
C ASN A 670 -14.21 30.94 -7.41
N ASN A 671 -12.97 30.48 -7.50
CA ASN A 671 -11.79 31.30 -7.73
C ASN A 671 -11.16 31.04 -9.12
N GLY A 672 -11.63 30.02 -9.83
CA GLY A 672 -11.13 29.61 -11.15
C GLY A 672 -11.73 30.42 -12.29
N ASN A 673 -11.03 30.51 -13.42
CA ASN A 673 -11.53 31.13 -14.63
C ASN A 673 -12.46 30.18 -15.41
N ILE A 674 -13.59 30.72 -15.86
CA ILE A 674 -14.65 29.96 -16.52
C ILE A 674 -14.81 30.44 -17.96
N SER A 675 -14.90 29.50 -18.89
CA SER A 675 -15.22 29.81 -20.28
C SER A 675 -16.20 28.81 -20.89
N GLY A 676 -17.20 29.32 -21.55
CA GLY A 676 -18.24 28.55 -22.25
C GLY A 676 -18.81 29.28 -23.44
N LEU A 677 -19.87 28.73 -24.01
CA LEU A 677 -20.66 29.42 -25.03
C LEU A 677 -21.97 29.93 -24.43
N ASP A 678 -22.81 29.02 -23.95
CA ASP A 678 -24.18 29.38 -23.54
C ASP A 678 -24.43 28.92 -22.09
N SER A 679 -25.13 29.75 -21.34
CA SER A 679 -25.46 29.57 -19.91
C SER A 679 -24.18 29.33 -19.06
N VAL A 680 -23.43 30.42 -18.90
CA VAL A 680 -22.14 30.39 -18.19
C VAL A 680 -22.27 31.16 -16.89
N GLY A 681 -22.04 30.50 -15.75
CA GLY A 681 -22.15 31.15 -14.44
C GLY A 681 -20.88 30.91 -13.59
N GLY A 682 -20.57 31.88 -12.72
CA GLY A 682 -19.45 31.76 -11.79
C GLY A 682 -19.63 30.66 -10.76
N ILE A 683 -20.87 30.39 -10.35
CA ILE A 683 -21.23 29.31 -9.45
C ILE A 683 -22.06 28.26 -10.19
N LEU A 684 -23.19 28.65 -10.77
CA LEU A 684 -24.15 27.76 -11.40
C LEU A 684 -24.32 28.10 -12.89
N GLY A 685 -24.08 27.11 -13.77
CA GLY A 685 -24.35 27.30 -15.21
C GLY A 685 -25.85 27.37 -15.53
N TYR A 686 -26.61 26.36 -15.12
CA TYR A 686 -28.03 26.21 -15.43
C TYR A 686 -28.83 25.60 -14.27
N TYR A 687 -30.01 26.12 -14.04
CA TYR A 687 -31.01 25.54 -13.15
C TYR A 687 -32.19 24.97 -13.93
N TYR A 688 -32.53 23.71 -13.61
CA TYR A 688 -33.66 23.02 -14.23
C TYR A 688 -34.37 22.14 -13.20
N CYS A 689 -35.45 22.66 -12.62
CA CYS A 689 -36.34 21.92 -11.72
C CYS A 689 -37.69 22.63 -11.65
N ASP A 690 -38.74 21.89 -11.24
CA ASP A 690 -40.09 22.47 -11.02
C ASP A 690 -40.19 23.13 -9.63
N ASP A 691 -39.28 22.79 -8.70
CA ASP A 691 -39.20 23.35 -7.36
C ASP A 691 -38.33 24.63 -7.31
N ASP A 692 -38.52 25.47 -6.30
CA ASP A 692 -37.67 26.64 -6.07
C ASP A 692 -36.33 26.22 -5.42
N MET A 693 -35.24 26.85 -5.82
CA MET A 693 -33.93 26.64 -5.18
C MET A 693 -33.40 27.95 -4.55
N LEU A 694 -32.53 27.82 -3.56
CA LEU A 694 -31.79 28.92 -2.96
C LEU A 694 -30.27 28.66 -3.06
N LEU A 695 -29.58 29.65 -3.65
CA LEU A 695 -28.13 29.79 -3.52
C LEU A 695 -27.82 30.77 -2.39
N GLU A 696 -27.11 30.27 -1.35
CA GLU A 696 -26.82 31.09 -0.20
C GLU A 696 -25.33 31.12 0.12
N ASN A 697 -24.80 32.27 0.48
CA ASN A 697 -23.38 32.49 0.81
C ASN A 697 -22.42 32.04 -0.31
N THR A 698 -22.60 32.61 -1.50
CA THR A 698 -21.82 32.22 -2.68
C THR A 698 -20.89 33.34 -3.15
N ASN A 699 -19.67 32.94 -3.55
CA ASN A 699 -18.67 33.93 -3.97
C ASN A 699 -17.97 33.52 -5.28
N ASN A 700 -17.89 34.48 -6.23
CA ASN A 700 -17.08 34.33 -7.43
C ASN A 700 -16.01 35.42 -7.52
N SER A 701 -14.74 35.02 -7.60
CA SER A 701 -13.61 35.91 -7.91
C SER A 701 -12.97 35.62 -9.26
N GLY A 702 -13.34 34.54 -9.92
CA GLY A 702 -12.81 34.13 -11.21
C GLY A 702 -13.40 34.90 -12.36
N THR A 703 -12.67 35.05 -13.46
CA THR A 703 -13.14 35.67 -14.72
C THR A 703 -14.09 34.71 -15.44
N ILE A 704 -15.22 35.28 -15.94
CA ILE A 704 -16.23 34.51 -16.66
C ILE A 704 -16.32 35.03 -18.09
N THR A 705 -16.24 34.12 -19.05
CA THR A 705 -16.34 34.43 -20.48
C THR A 705 -17.34 33.51 -21.15
N GLY A 706 -18.29 34.09 -21.86
CA GLY A 706 -19.31 33.33 -22.57
C GLY A 706 -19.81 34.00 -23.86
N ARG A 707 -20.84 33.41 -24.44
CA ARG A 707 -21.56 34.00 -25.55
C ARG A 707 -22.89 34.60 -25.08
N THR A 708 -23.79 33.76 -24.57
CA THR A 708 -25.15 34.08 -24.19
C THR A 708 -25.48 33.58 -22.78
N ALA A 709 -26.31 34.32 -22.04
CA ALA A 709 -26.71 34.03 -20.66
C ALA A 709 -25.50 33.88 -19.75
N VAL A 710 -24.71 34.93 -19.60
CA VAL A 710 -23.48 34.95 -18.82
C VAL A 710 -23.70 35.70 -17.52
N GLY A 711 -23.49 35.05 -16.38
CA GLY A 711 -23.71 35.66 -15.06
C GLY A 711 -22.52 35.46 -14.11
N GLY A 712 -22.30 36.45 -13.24
CA GLY A 712 -21.24 36.39 -12.22
C GLY A 712 -21.43 35.25 -11.22
N ILE A 713 -22.68 34.88 -10.94
CA ILE A 713 -23.08 33.78 -10.07
C ILE A 713 -23.87 32.74 -10.85
N VAL A 714 -24.96 33.14 -11.54
CA VAL A 714 -25.84 32.20 -12.26
C VAL A 714 -25.89 32.57 -13.74
N GLY A 715 -25.61 31.57 -14.62
CA GLY A 715 -25.76 31.77 -16.07
C GLY A 715 -27.23 31.90 -16.48
N MET A 716 -28.03 30.86 -16.26
CA MET A 716 -29.47 30.86 -16.55
C MET A 716 -30.23 30.17 -15.40
N GLY A 717 -31.21 30.89 -14.83
CA GLY A 717 -32.10 30.40 -13.77
C GLY A 717 -33.53 30.19 -14.30
N GLY A 718 -34.00 28.91 -14.29
CA GLY A 718 -35.38 28.54 -14.68
C GLY A 718 -35.56 28.14 -16.15
N GLY A 719 -36.61 27.37 -16.44
CA GLY A 719 -36.84 26.65 -17.67
C GLY A 719 -37.28 27.48 -18.91
N VAL A 720 -36.39 28.26 -19.42
CA VAL A 720 -36.59 28.84 -20.77
C VAL A 720 -35.82 27.98 -21.78
N SER A 721 -36.54 27.33 -22.68
CA SER A 721 -35.91 26.81 -23.90
C SER A 721 -35.36 28.02 -24.67
N MET A 722 -34.08 28.00 -25.07
CA MET A 722 -33.44 29.02 -25.87
C MET A 722 -34.15 29.22 -27.24
N SER A 723 -35.14 28.42 -27.58
CA SER A 723 -35.86 28.39 -28.84
C SER A 723 -37.40 28.43 -28.75
N GLY A 724 -38.00 28.56 -27.54
CA GLY A 724 -39.46 28.55 -27.35
C GLY A 724 -39.98 29.52 -26.27
N PRO A 725 -41.29 29.74 -26.17
CA PRO A 725 -41.89 30.57 -25.11
C PRO A 725 -41.72 29.88 -23.74
N PRO A 726 -41.64 30.65 -22.63
CA PRO A 726 -41.54 30.09 -21.27
C PRO A 726 -42.70 29.14 -21.00
N SER A 727 -42.41 27.90 -20.52
CA SER A 727 -43.46 27.01 -20.05
C SER A 727 -43.83 27.38 -18.62
N ALA A 728 -45.13 27.51 -18.33
CA ALA A 728 -45.63 27.79 -16.97
C ALA A 728 -45.38 26.58 -16.07
N GLY A 729 -44.88 26.77 -14.84
CA GLY A 729 -44.67 25.73 -13.84
C GLY A 729 -43.25 25.37 -13.55
N ILE A 730 -42.27 26.22 -13.83
CA ILE A 730 -40.85 25.96 -13.57
C ILE A 730 -40.40 26.73 -12.34
N GLY A 731 -39.68 26.07 -11.46
CA GLY A 731 -39.14 26.59 -10.22
C GLY A 731 -38.16 27.77 -10.44
N CYS A 732 -37.98 28.57 -9.43
CA CYS A 732 -37.24 29.83 -9.48
C CYS A 732 -35.92 29.70 -8.74
N VAL A 733 -34.88 30.38 -9.22
CA VAL A 733 -33.62 30.55 -8.48
C VAL A 733 -33.71 31.79 -7.59
N SER A 734 -33.60 31.64 -6.30
CA SER A 734 -33.33 32.71 -5.34
C SER A 734 -31.83 32.77 -5.04
N VAL A 735 -31.29 33.97 -4.89
CA VAL A 735 -29.88 34.21 -4.59
C VAL A 735 -29.79 35.13 -3.38
N SER A 736 -29.14 34.68 -2.33
CA SER A 736 -28.94 35.43 -1.09
C SER A 736 -27.50 35.45 -0.64
N ARG A 737 -27.00 36.59 -0.13
CA ARG A 737 -25.64 36.77 0.34
C ARG A 737 -24.57 36.28 -0.69
N ALA A 738 -24.67 36.81 -1.90
CA ALA A 738 -23.78 36.46 -2.99
C ALA A 738 -22.89 37.62 -3.42
N GLU A 739 -21.62 37.32 -3.70
CA GLU A 739 -20.66 38.32 -4.17
C GLU A 739 -20.00 37.88 -5.48
N ASN A 740 -19.96 38.78 -6.45
CA ASN A 740 -19.10 38.63 -7.63
C ASN A 740 -18.08 39.77 -7.68
N SER A 741 -16.79 39.41 -7.59
CA SER A 741 -15.68 40.34 -7.83
C SER A 741 -14.94 40.07 -9.15
N GLY A 742 -15.26 38.97 -9.83
CA GLY A 742 -14.67 38.58 -11.10
C GLY A 742 -15.28 39.37 -12.30
N ALA A 743 -14.47 39.52 -13.34
CA ALA A 743 -14.95 40.16 -14.57
C ALA A 743 -15.90 39.22 -15.35
N VAL A 744 -17.02 39.72 -15.85
CA VAL A 744 -18.02 38.99 -16.62
C VAL A 744 -18.07 39.55 -18.04
N SER A 745 -17.81 38.70 -19.03
CA SER A 745 -17.78 39.09 -20.46
C SER A 745 -18.61 38.15 -21.32
N GLY A 746 -19.57 38.73 -22.08
CA GLY A 746 -20.37 38.00 -23.04
C GLY A 746 -20.25 38.58 -24.44
N SER A 747 -20.08 37.76 -25.48
CA SER A 747 -20.05 38.24 -26.87
C SER A 747 -21.44 38.37 -27.50
N GLY A 748 -22.49 37.94 -26.83
CA GLY A 748 -23.88 37.94 -27.23
C GLY A 748 -24.77 38.64 -26.20
N ASN A 749 -25.97 38.10 -26.00
CA ASN A 749 -27.03 38.75 -25.22
C ASN A 749 -27.08 38.21 -23.76
N SER A 750 -27.70 39.02 -22.89
CA SER A 750 -28.03 38.65 -21.49
C SER A 750 -26.81 38.43 -20.63
N VAL A 751 -26.12 39.50 -20.34
CA VAL A 751 -24.90 39.50 -19.49
C VAL A 751 -25.16 40.24 -18.19
N GLY A 752 -25.07 39.55 -17.07
CA GLY A 752 -25.35 40.12 -15.74
C GLY A 752 -24.20 39.97 -14.75
N GLY A 753 -24.00 40.94 -13.91
CA GLY A 753 -22.95 40.83 -12.86
C GLY A 753 -23.22 39.74 -11.83
N ILE A 754 -24.47 39.34 -11.63
CA ILE A 754 -24.90 38.22 -10.76
C ILE A 754 -25.62 37.16 -11.60
N ILE A 755 -26.69 37.54 -12.34
CA ILE A 755 -27.49 36.57 -13.13
C ILE A 755 -27.51 37.00 -14.59
N GLY A 756 -27.17 36.07 -15.51
CA GLY A 756 -27.28 36.30 -16.97
C GLY A 756 -28.73 36.40 -17.44
N VAL A 757 -29.50 35.33 -17.25
CA VAL A 757 -30.94 35.25 -17.51
C VAL A 757 -31.65 34.73 -16.27
N GLY A 758 -32.56 35.51 -15.71
CA GLY A 758 -33.44 35.13 -14.61
C GLY A 758 -34.87 34.96 -15.11
N THR A 759 -35.48 33.79 -14.93
CA THR A 759 -36.89 33.56 -15.16
C THR A 759 -37.57 33.41 -13.80
N SER A 760 -38.53 34.33 -13.52
CA SER A 760 -39.33 34.29 -12.28
C SER A 760 -38.51 34.20 -10.98
N SER A 761 -37.45 35.01 -10.85
CA SER A 761 -36.65 35.05 -9.60
C SER A 761 -37.52 35.53 -8.43
N LYS A 762 -37.75 34.69 -7.41
CA LYS A 762 -38.55 35.08 -6.24
C LYS A 762 -37.87 36.16 -5.40
N SER A 763 -36.54 36.01 -5.17
CA SER A 763 -35.80 37.00 -4.39
C SER A 763 -34.32 36.98 -4.77
N ILE A 764 -33.77 38.16 -5.00
CA ILE A 764 -32.30 38.40 -5.09
C ILE A 764 -32.03 39.41 -4.00
N ASP A 765 -31.44 38.98 -2.90
CA ASP A 765 -31.23 39.77 -1.69
C ASP A 765 -29.81 39.76 -1.21
N ASN A 766 -29.30 40.87 -0.68
CA ASN A 766 -27.95 41.00 -0.16
C ASN A 766 -26.86 40.53 -1.16
N VAL A 767 -26.94 40.94 -2.41
CA VAL A 767 -25.96 40.58 -3.45
C VAL A 767 -25.08 41.78 -3.81
N LEU A 768 -23.80 41.52 -4.06
CA LEU A 768 -22.79 42.51 -4.39
C LEU A 768 -22.07 42.14 -5.68
N ASN A 769 -22.05 43.07 -6.65
CA ASN A 769 -21.16 42.97 -7.81
C ASN A 769 -20.15 44.11 -7.83
N THR A 770 -18.87 43.78 -7.71
CA THR A 770 -17.74 44.70 -7.87
C THR A 770 -16.94 44.42 -9.15
N GLY A 771 -17.23 43.32 -9.85
CA GLY A 771 -16.59 42.95 -11.11
C GLY A 771 -17.09 43.79 -12.29
N THR A 772 -16.26 43.95 -13.31
CA THR A 772 -16.66 44.59 -14.58
C THR A 772 -17.60 43.69 -15.36
N VAL A 773 -18.63 44.25 -15.98
CA VAL A 773 -19.59 43.55 -16.83
C VAL A 773 -19.53 44.12 -18.26
N GLN A 774 -19.28 43.23 -19.22
CA GLN A 774 -19.20 43.61 -20.64
C GLN A 774 -20.04 42.66 -21.50
N GLY A 775 -20.85 43.20 -22.38
CA GLY A 775 -21.69 42.42 -23.27
C GLY A 775 -22.10 43.23 -24.51
N ARG A 776 -22.84 42.58 -25.43
CA ARG A 776 -23.38 43.24 -26.63
C ARG A 776 -24.76 43.82 -26.36
N ASP A 777 -25.70 42.98 -25.91
CA ASP A 777 -27.09 43.40 -25.66
C ASP A 777 -27.56 42.87 -24.28
N GLN A 778 -28.53 43.56 -23.64
CA GLN A 778 -29.09 43.19 -22.33
C GLN A 778 -27.98 43.02 -21.26
N VAL A 779 -27.25 44.11 -21.04
CA VAL A 779 -26.14 44.10 -20.07
C VAL A 779 -26.60 44.79 -18.78
N GLY A 780 -26.50 44.06 -17.65
CA GLY A 780 -26.91 44.55 -16.33
C GLY A 780 -25.87 44.40 -15.27
N GLY A 781 -25.74 45.38 -14.37
CA GLY A 781 -24.80 45.29 -13.22
C GLY A 781 -25.15 44.15 -12.27
N ILE A 782 -26.40 43.73 -12.17
CA ILE A 782 -26.92 42.60 -11.40
C ILE A 782 -27.52 41.54 -12.33
N ILE A 783 -28.55 41.89 -13.15
CA ILE A 783 -29.24 40.94 -14.02
C ILE A 783 -29.14 41.43 -15.46
N GLY A 784 -28.78 40.53 -16.38
CA GLY A 784 -28.77 40.85 -17.82
C GLY A 784 -30.15 40.86 -18.43
N ASN A 785 -30.95 39.80 -18.24
CA ASN A 785 -32.32 39.68 -18.70
C ASN A 785 -33.20 39.03 -17.63
N SER A 786 -34.38 39.58 -17.33
CA SER A 786 -35.36 39.03 -16.38
C SER A 786 -36.75 39.08 -16.93
N VAL A 787 -37.57 38.04 -16.68
CA VAL A 787 -39.00 38.01 -17.04
C VAL A 787 -39.85 38.60 -15.89
N GLU A 788 -39.53 38.23 -14.62
CA GLU A 788 -40.14 38.75 -13.40
C GLU A 788 -39.16 38.56 -12.24
N GLY A 789 -39.19 39.36 -11.17
CA GLY A 789 -38.37 39.15 -9.95
C GLY A 789 -38.28 40.38 -9.06
N ILE A 790 -38.04 40.16 -7.77
CA ILE A 790 -37.79 41.19 -6.76
C ILE A 790 -36.29 41.24 -6.50
N VAL A 791 -35.68 42.39 -6.61
CA VAL A 791 -34.26 42.65 -6.30
C VAL A 791 -34.20 43.59 -5.11
N GLU A 792 -33.63 43.15 -3.99
CA GLU A 792 -33.47 43.93 -2.79
C GLU A 792 -31.99 43.94 -2.35
N ASN A 793 -31.54 45.03 -1.72
CA ASN A 793 -30.21 45.18 -1.15
C ASN A 793 -29.08 44.73 -2.10
N ALA A 794 -29.07 45.19 -3.32
CA ALA A 794 -28.15 44.81 -4.38
C ALA A 794 -27.23 46.00 -4.83
N PRO A 795 -26.24 46.40 -4.02
CA PRO A 795 -25.33 47.47 -4.40
C PRO A 795 -24.43 47.06 -5.57
N VAL A 796 -24.22 47.97 -6.48
CA VAL A 796 -23.26 47.85 -7.58
C VAL A 796 -22.19 48.90 -7.39
N SER A 797 -20.95 48.52 -7.15
CA SER A 797 -19.80 49.42 -7.08
C SER A 797 -19.36 49.72 -8.52
N TYR A 798 -19.29 51.00 -8.89
CA TYR A 798 -18.80 51.53 -10.16
C TYR A 798 -18.41 50.53 -11.25
N THR A 799 -19.36 49.84 -11.82
CA THR A 799 -19.15 48.90 -12.93
C THR A 799 -19.11 49.70 -14.24
N HIS A 800 -18.03 49.58 -14.99
CA HIS A 800 -18.05 50.05 -16.39
C HIS A 800 -18.93 49.10 -17.20
N LEU A 801 -20.22 49.41 -17.29
CA LEU A 801 -21.12 48.81 -18.26
C LEU A 801 -20.68 49.28 -19.66
N ARG A 802 -20.11 48.42 -20.48
CA ARG A 802 -19.88 48.67 -21.89
C ARG A 802 -20.79 47.78 -22.71
N ALA A 803 -21.79 48.36 -23.33
CA ALA A 803 -22.46 47.78 -24.47
C ALA A 803 -21.57 48.07 -25.71
N HIS A 804 -21.24 47.08 -26.51
CA HIS A 804 -20.67 47.30 -27.82
C HIS A 804 -21.80 47.71 -28.75
N GLU A 805 -21.69 48.91 -29.37
CA GLU A 805 -22.51 49.33 -30.48
C GLU A 805 -22.36 48.40 -31.70
#